data_fd48d5d30d476c9372384b356a597d48
#
_entry.id   fd48d5d30d476c9372384b356a597d48
#
_cell.length_a   1.000
_cell.length_b   1.000
_cell.length_c   1.000
_cell.angle_alpha   90.00
_cell.angle_beta   90.00
_cell.angle_gamma   90.00
#
_symmetry.space_group_name_H-M   'P 1'
#
loop_
_entity.id
_entity.type
_entity.pdbx_description
1 polymer ?
#
loop_
_entity_poly.entity_id
_entity_poly.type
_entity_poly.pdbx_seq_one_letter_code
_entity_poly.pdbx_strand_id
1 'polypeptide(L)'
;MRFPLLAFFLFLAACSNYTSRSPESEQEQDNQDSIDGMLVVKGGNLVLGSNDSTFRATERPAMNVVLDYDYYLDVHEVTCGDYRALTTGGKLKDFGTCENDSLPLTNVTFYDAVLYANARGAELGYDTAYTYSKAFFDSENHCINLEGFAFHPEANALRLPTEAEWVLAASRGWDPEKSWNADNSDYHVHAVCSAGKDSQGFCDLAGNAKEWVNDWAGKLRDTTVTNYLGAPDGGDIGERILKGGYYSDRASEMNVVARGDNYTVDASTRAQRIGFRLAFGAIPSPTWLDADGKAQSSVISPIASASALKAYTGTYNMILAFRNDISGNLAYIDYNAGSLTVTEISDTIDAYHPDISPDGKHVAFCTRFEGIAGESRLYVRDLNAAGTNLVKLDVQSAAIPRWRVLGNGDTVIVYVTDAGNNKDESAFKNASTWQVKFADGKFGTPQKLFDGAYHGGISEDNTLAVTGARLLRTRIADSGSTVSGGARDTVWYGGEQACNASLAQDGSKRTAFLDFGGKTGREFAGVSYGTHERLLIADSTDKLIQTIKAPEGYAFDHSEWATDGNNSNIVATLTNAGGAHTKIVLVSPSDSIVTELAQGEELWHPNLWVKKAEKIPHETFTLDPDSAGIYYLPGTSEIAIKWRYKLDLLWHDYDSLNTVIFGSSRALHAVIPAELSPEFKALNMANTNSMLYCAYFMFENYVLPHVTHLKYVIISLDIDIYFSSAQSSFLMVQRRNFPGFAYDENHNFWKDSIPDKLAEYTSNAPGHSKYAPLLASMGYEPLEVAGWGEPKIWTDSMWFQNYPSLYYANFDLLKQIIAECHKRNIYVIGVVFPQNPAYRNTGAFGFQGIQRSKAPALIEEIANLHNDYPNFILMDENKMGNHDYTDDMAYDCSHLGHEGAIKITGRIDSLLKTLK
;
A
#
# COMPACT_ATOMS: atom_id res chain seq x y z
N MET A 1 30.22 46.36 21.16
CA MET A 1 28.78 46.73 21.12
C MET A 1 28.11 45.75 20.18
N ARG A 2 27.34 44.84 20.71
CA ARG A 2 26.63 43.81 19.95
C ARG A 2 25.21 44.31 19.68
N PHE A 3 24.77 44.26 18.43
CA PHE A 3 23.35 44.32 18.08
C PHE A 3 22.97 43.04 17.36
N PRO A 4 21.87 42.37 17.78
CA PRO A 4 21.32 41.27 17.01
C PRO A 4 20.33 41.80 15.95
N LEU A 5 20.39 41.23 14.76
CA LEU A 5 19.37 41.41 13.71
C LEU A 5 18.09 40.61 14.10
N LEU A 6 16.98 41.36 14.18
CA LEU A 6 15.64 40.84 14.29
C LEU A 6 15.11 40.55 12.88
N ALA A 7 14.70 39.31 12.62
CA ALA A 7 13.93 38.97 11.44
C ALA A 7 12.46 39.41 11.65
N PHE A 8 11.88 40.17 10.73
CA PHE A 8 10.49 40.56 10.74
C PHE A 8 9.63 39.51 10.05
N PHE A 9 8.82 38.80 10.82
CA PHE A 9 7.64 38.11 10.32
C PHE A 9 6.44 39.03 10.44
N LEU A 10 5.76 39.31 9.34
CA LEU A 10 4.49 40.06 9.34
C LEU A 10 3.35 39.04 9.61
N PHE A 11 2.88 39.04 10.84
CA PHE A 11 1.55 38.48 11.18
C PHE A 11 0.50 39.57 10.98
N LEU A 12 -0.50 39.30 10.16
CA LEU A 12 -1.75 40.02 10.12
C LEU A 12 -2.65 39.50 11.25
N ALA A 13 -2.67 40.23 12.37
CA ALA A 13 -3.62 39.95 13.44
C ALA A 13 -4.92 40.71 13.17
N ALA A 14 -6.02 39.96 13.09
CA ALA A 14 -7.35 40.53 13.19
C ALA A 14 -7.67 40.81 14.68
N CYS A 15 -7.87 42.09 15.00
CA CYS A 15 -8.31 42.48 16.34
C CYS A 15 -9.79 42.15 16.57
N SER A 16 -10.08 41.34 17.58
CA SER A 16 -11.37 41.40 18.27
C SER A 16 -11.18 41.99 19.68
N ASN A 17 -12.03 42.92 20.01
CA ASN A 17 -12.00 43.70 21.25
C ASN A 17 -12.26 42.83 22.47
N TYR A 18 -11.34 42.82 23.42
CA TYR A 18 -11.58 42.38 24.77
C TYR A 18 -11.72 43.59 25.71
N THR A 19 -12.92 43.76 26.27
CA THR A 19 -13.16 44.67 27.39
C THR A 19 -12.93 43.90 28.68
N SER A 20 -12.03 44.48 29.51
CA SER A 20 -11.77 44.03 30.89
C SER A 20 -12.98 44.22 31.81
N ARG A 21 -13.37 43.17 32.53
CA ARG A 21 -14.17 43.25 33.77
C ARG A 21 -13.40 42.64 34.93
N SER A 22 -13.48 43.31 36.06
CA SER A 22 -12.87 42.96 37.32
C SER A 22 -13.59 41.78 37.99
N PRO A 23 -12.95 41.10 38.97
CA PRO A 23 -13.45 39.83 39.53
C PRO A 23 -14.54 40.07 40.59
N GLU A 24 -15.63 39.35 40.44
CA GLU A 24 -16.58 39.09 41.52
C GLU A 24 -16.88 37.62 41.62
N SER A 25 -16.60 37.10 42.83
CA SER A 25 -17.13 35.92 43.50
C SER A 25 -17.32 34.60 42.73
N GLU A 26 -16.55 33.63 43.16
CA GLU A 26 -16.70 32.21 42.94
C GLU A 26 -18.15 31.75 43.24
N GLN A 27 -18.85 31.28 42.23
CA GLN A 27 -19.77 30.16 42.27
C GLN A 27 -19.35 29.23 41.18
N GLU A 28 -18.84 28.06 41.58
CA GLU A 28 -18.65 26.92 40.69
C GLU A 28 -19.97 26.63 39.99
N GLN A 29 -20.07 27.03 38.72
CA GLN A 29 -20.97 26.44 37.76
C GLN A 29 -20.12 25.56 36.86
N ASP A 30 -20.25 24.26 37.12
CA ASP A 30 -19.74 23.18 36.31
C ASP A 30 -20.41 23.27 34.93
N ASN A 31 -19.84 24.15 34.05
CA ASN A 31 -20.12 24.12 32.62
C ASN A 31 -19.15 23.12 32.02
N GLN A 32 -19.46 21.86 32.22
CA GLN A 32 -18.94 20.76 31.43
C GLN A 32 -19.31 21.06 29.96
N ASP A 33 -18.34 21.40 29.12
CA ASP A 33 -18.46 21.35 27.65
C ASP A 33 -18.71 19.88 27.29
N SER A 34 -19.95 19.44 27.34
CA SER A 34 -20.36 18.09 26.96
C SER A 34 -20.67 18.08 25.49
N ILE A 35 -19.91 17.31 24.70
CA ILE A 35 -20.34 16.89 23.37
C ILE A 35 -21.48 15.91 23.56
N ASP A 36 -22.62 16.13 22.87
CA ASP A 36 -23.84 15.35 23.07
C ASP A 36 -23.56 13.84 22.90
N GLY A 37 -23.87 13.05 23.91
CA GLY A 37 -23.66 11.62 23.98
C GLY A 37 -22.24 11.16 24.36
N MET A 38 -21.30 12.07 24.67
CA MET A 38 -19.93 11.73 25.04
C MET A 38 -19.56 12.20 26.43
N LEU A 39 -18.62 11.51 27.08
CA LEU A 39 -18.01 11.89 28.35
C LEU A 39 -16.54 12.22 28.14
N VAL A 40 -16.07 13.23 28.90
CA VAL A 40 -14.63 13.56 28.91
C VAL A 40 -13.86 12.49 29.69
N VAL A 41 -12.80 11.96 29.08
CA VAL A 41 -11.81 11.11 29.73
C VAL A 41 -10.55 11.91 29.95
N LYS A 42 -10.16 12.07 31.23
CA LYS A 42 -8.91 12.75 31.57
C LYS A 42 -7.72 11.86 31.22
N GLY A 43 -6.72 12.45 30.59
CA GLY A 43 -5.43 11.79 30.33
C GLY A 43 -4.84 11.13 31.58
N GLY A 44 -3.81 10.33 31.40
CA GLY A 44 -3.17 9.62 32.50
C GLY A 44 -2.36 8.43 32.07
N ASN A 45 -1.86 7.70 33.06
CA ASN A 45 -1.05 6.50 32.84
C ASN A 45 -1.93 5.26 32.78
N LEU A 46 -1.57 4.35 31.88
CA LEU A 46 -2.20 3.04 31.74
C LEU A 46 -1.16 1.98 31.40
N VAL A 47 -1.59 0.72 31.42
CA VAL A 47 -0.78 -0.42 30.99
C VAL A 47 -1.53 -1.16 29.89
N LEU A 48 -0.90 -1.33 28.75
CA LEU A 48 -1.35 -2.24 27.69
C LEU A 48 -0.67 -3.60 27.87
N GLY A 49 -1.44 -4.67 27.72
CA GLY A 49 -0.94 -6.03 27.85
C GLY A 49 -0.67 -6.45 29.30
N SER A 50 0.04 -7.56 29.47
CA SER A 50 0.33 -8.18 30.77
C SER A 50 1.67 -8.91 30.73
N ASN A 51 2.31 -9.09 31.90
CA ASN A 51 3.47 -9.97 32.05
C ASN A 51 3.07 -11.40 32.48
N ASP A 52 1.80 -11.66 32.72
CA ASP A 52 1.30 -12.98 33.06
C ASP A 52 1.34 -13.91 31.83
N SER A 53 1.97 -15.07 31.99
CA SER A 53 2.17 -16.05 30.92
C SER A 53 0.87 -16.74 30.46
N THR A 54 -0.24 -16.57 31.17
CA THR A 54 -1.56 -17.09 30.78
C THR A 54 -2.18 -16.30 29.63
N PHE A 55 -1.77 -15.03 29.42
CA PHE A 55 -2.21 -14.23 28.29
C PHE A 55 -1.49 -14.61 26.99
N ARG A 56 -2.11 -14.30 25.85
CA ARG A 56 -1.56 -14.60 24.52
C ARG A 56 -0.24 -13.86 24.29
N ALA A 57 0.56 -14.36 23.35
CA ALA A 57 1.82 -13.70 22.97
C ALA A 57 1.61 -12.28 22.41
N THR A 58 0.47 -12.02 21.76
CA THR A 58 0.06 -10.70 21.25
C THR A 58 -0.36 -9.72 22.35
N GLU A 59 -0.67 -10.22 23.54
CA GLU A 59 -1.09 -9.49 24.73
C GLU A 59 0.07 -9.28 25.72
N ARG A 60 1.29 -9.65 25.36
CA ARG A 60 2.50 -9.58 26.21
C ARG A 60 3.66 -8.93 25.47
N PRO A 61 4.61 -8.31 26.16
CA PRO A 61 4.64 -8.00 27.60
C PRO A 61 3.72 -6.85 27.98
N ALA A 62 3.67 -6.50 29.27
CA ALA A 62 3.08 -5.26 29.73
C ALA A 62 3.87 -4.06 29.20
N MET A 63 3.18 -3.05 28.66
CA MET A 63 3.75 -1.82 28.13
C MET A 63 3.08 -0.63 28.83
N ASN A 64 3.88 0.28 29.37
CA ASN A 64 3.37 1.49 29.98
C ASN A 64 3.05 2.53 28.91
N VAL A 65 1.88 3.15 29.02
CA VAL A 65 1.46 4.24 28.11
C VAL A 65 1.04 5.44 28.93
N VAL A 66 1.40 6.62 28.45
CA VAL A 66 0.99 7.91 29.02
C VAL A 66 0.18 8.64 27.98
N LEU A 67 -1.09 8.98 28.28
CA LEU A 67 -1.86 9.92 27.48
C LEU A 67 -1.76 11.28 28.18
N ASP A 68 -1.11 12.24 27.56
CA ASP A 68 -0.87 13.58 28.12
C ASP A 68 -1.95 14.60 27.70
N TYR A 69 -3.05 14.12 27.15
CA TYR A 69 -4.20 14.89 26.69
C TYR A 69 -5.51 14.30 27.17
N ASP A 70 -6.56 15.15 27.20
CA ASP A 70 -7.94 14.77 27.48
C ASP A 70 -8.66 14.51 26.14
N TYR A 71 -9.63 13.59 26.13
CA TYR A 71 -10.45 13.28 24.97
C TYR A 71 -11.90 12.99 25.39
N TYR A 72 -12.79 12.97 24.42
CA TYR A 72 -14.18 12.55 24.65
C TYR A 72 -14.38 11.15 24.09
N LEU A 73 -15.27 10.37 24.75
CA LEU A 73 -15.61 9.01 24.35
C LEU A 73 -17.13 8.83 24.42
N ASP A 74 -17.74 8.20 23.40
CA ASP A 74 -19.16 7.86 23.41
C ASP A 74 -19.52 7.06 24.67
N VAL A 75 -20.67 7.40 25.30
CA VAL A 75 -21.14 6.75 26.53
C VAL A 75 -21.39 5.25 26.31
N HIS A 76 -21.84 4.87 25.14
CA HIS A 76 -22.17 3.50 24.71
C HIS A 76 -21.74 3.25 23.28
N GLU A 77 -21.87 2.03 22.82
CA GLU A 77 -21.65 1.68 21.41
C GLU A 77 -22.60 2.49 20.51
N VAL A 78 -22.16 2.79 19.28
CA VAL A 78 -23.02 3.37 18.25
C VAL A 78 -24.24 2.47 18.05
N THR A 79 -25.42 3.05 18.06
CA THR A 79 -26.68 2.29 17.96
C THR A 79 -27.16 2.15 16.52
N CYS A 80 -28.02 1.20 16.29
CA CYS A 80 -28.78 1.04 15.06
C CYS A 80 -29.55 2.31 14.67
N GLY A 81 -30.11 3.02 15.67
CA GLY A 81 -30.81 4.28 15.46
C GLY A 81 -29.91 5.39 14.96
N ASP A 82 -28.70 5.53 15.57
CA ASP A 82 -27.71 6.53 15.18
C ASP A 82 -27.26 6.32 13.72
N TYR A 83 -26.97 5.09 13.35
CA TYR A 83 -26.60 4.75 11.98
C TYR A 83 -27.70 5.03 10.97
N ARG A 84 -28.93 4.62 11.29
CA ARG A 84 -30.11 4.82 10.44
C ARG A 84 -30.40 6.29 10.17
N ALA A 85 -30.13 7.17 11.13
CA ALA A 85 -30.29 8.62 10.93
C ALA A 85 -29.42 9.13 9.76
N LEU A 86 -28.17 8.65 9.64
CA LEU A 86 -27.23 9.02 8.56
C LEU A 86 -27.55 8.33 7.23
N THR A 87 -28.04 7.09 7.24
CA THR A 87 -28.46 6.39 6.01
C THR A 87 -29.70 7.03 5.41
N THR A 88 -30.68 7.41 6.23
CA THR A 88 -31.89 8.12 5.79
C THR A 88 -31.55 9.48 5.17
N GLY A 89 -30.49 10.13 5.64
CA GLY A 89 -29.92 11.35 5.07
C GLY A 89 -29.11 11.15 3.78
N GLY A 90 -28.94 9.91 3.33
CA GLY A 90 -28.15 9.58 2.12
C GLY A 90 -26.64 9.75 2.28
N LYS A 91 -26.13 9.89 3.50
CA LYS A 91 -24.71 10.08 3.81
C LYS A 91 -23.94 8.75 3.87
N LEU A 92 -24.63 7.66 4.21
CA LEU A 92 -24.09 6.32 4.30
C LEU A 92 -24.97 5.34 3.52
N LYS A 93 -24.40 4.21 3.14
CA LYS A 93 -25.16 3.11 2.56
C LYS A 93 -25.89 2.34 3.66
N ASP A 94 -27.11 1.93 3.37
CA ASP A 94 -27.90 1.08 4.26
C ASP A 94 -27.57 -0.39 3.97
N PHE A 95 -27.16 -1.13 5.00
CA PHE A 95 -26.94 -2.57 4.96
C PHE A 95 -28.00 -3.37 5.78
N GLY A 96 -29.06 -2.72 6.21
CA GLY A 96 -30.34 -3.35 6.62
C GLY A 96 -30.34 -4.26 7.85
N THR A 97 -29.35 -4.19 8.74
CA THR A 97 -29.14 -5.20 9.79
C THR A 97 -29.79 -4.90 11.15
N CYS A 98 -30.53 -3.82 11.28
CA CYS A 98 -31.02 -3.36 12.59
C CYS A 98 -32.51 -3.67 12.85
N GLU A 99 -32.77 -4.57 13.80
CA GLU A 99 -34.12 -4.90 14.24
C GLU A 99 -34.73 -3.85 15.21
N ASN A 100 -33.87 -3.19 15.99
CA ASN A 100 -34.31 -2.21 17.02
C ASN A 100 -33.27 -1.09 17.12
N ASP A 101 -33.75 0.17 17.17
CA ASP A 101 -32.91 1.37 17.21
C ASP A 101 -31.97 1.46 18.41
N SER A 102 -32.33 0.86 19.53
CA SER A 102 -31.54 0.91 20.78
C SER A 102 -30.50 -0.18 20.92
N LEU A 103 -30.41 -1.13 19.96
CA LEU A 103 -29.36 -2.13 19.95
C LEU A 103 -28.05 -1.52 19.46
N PRO A 104 -26.87 -2.04 19.91
CA PRO A 104 -25.60 -1.66 19.32
C PRO A 104 -25.58 -2.06 17.84
N LEU A 105 -25.04 -1.20 17.00
CA LEU A 105 -24.80 -1.51 15.62
C LEU A 105 -23.66 -2.55 15.54
N THR A 106 -24.00 -3.75 15.15
CA THR A 106 -23.04 -4.85 14.99
C THR A 106 -22.99 -5.37 13.56
N ASN A 107 -22.14 -6.34 13.29
CA ASN A 107 -21.88 -6.87 11.96
C ASN A 107 -21.31 -5.81 11.02
N VAL A 108 -20.42 -4.97 11.51
CA VAL A 108 -19.79 -3.85 10.82
C VAL A 108 -18.31 -4.08 10.64
N THR A 109 -17.76 -3.64 9.52
CA THR A 109 -16.33 -3.62 9.26
C THR A 109 -15.67 -2.42 9.97
N PHE A 110 -14.35 -2.45 10.09
CA PHE A 110 -13.58 -1.27 10.51
C PHE A 110 -13.84 -0.08 9.57
N TYR A 111 -13.93 -0.33 8.27
CA TYR A 111 -14.19 0.71 7.28
C TYR A 111 -15.62 1.28 7.39
N ASP A 112 -16.62 0.48 7.73
CA ASP A 112 -17.98 0.99 8.02
C ASP A 112 -17.96 1.97 9.20
N ALA A 113 -17.21 1.64 10.27
CA ALA A 113 -17.05 2.50 11.43
C ALA A 113 -16.30 3.80 11.07
N VAL A 114 -15.27 3.75 10.23
CA VAL A 114 -14.56 4.91 9.70
C VAL A 114 -15.48 5.82 8.89
N LEU A 115 -16.27 5.26 7.98
CA LEU A 115 -17.22 6.04 7.18
C LEU A 115 -18.30 6.69 8.07
N TYR A 116 -18.76 5.98 9.11
CA TYR A 116 -19.70 6.53 10.08
C TYR A 116 -19.10 7.70 10.87
N ALA A 117 -17.86 7.56 11.35
CA ALA A 117 -17.16 8.63 12.07
C ALA A 117 -17.05 9.91 11.23
N ASN A 118 -16.62 9.77 9.96
CA ASN A 118 -16.54 10.90 9.04
C ASN A 118 -17.92 11.52 8.76
N ALA A 119 -18.94 10.70 8.54
CA ALA A 119 -20.29 11.19 8.23
C ALA A 119 -20.94 11.93 9.42
N ARG A 120 -20.81 11.39 10.65
CA ARG A 120 -21.29 12.04 11.88
C ARG A 120 -20.51 13.34 12.16
N GLY A 121 -19.18 13.33 11.96
CA GLY A 121 -18.34 14.51 12.11
C GLY A 121 -18.74 15.62 11.15
N ALA A 122 -18.93 15.31 9.88
CA ALA A 122 -19.36 16.27 8.87
C ALA A 122 -20.75 16.86 9.17
N GLU A 123 -21.69 16.06 9.73
CA GLU A 123 -23.00 16.56 10.15
C GLU A 123 -22.92 17.57 11.29
N LEU A 124 -21.97 17.36 12.19
CA LEU A 124 -21.73 18.23 13.36
C LEU A 124 -20.79 19.40 13.04
N GLY A 125 -20.23 19.46 11.82
CA GLY A 125 -19.32 20.53 11.37
C GLY A 125 -17.89 20.41 11.90
N TYR A 126 -17.46 19.21 12.26
CA TYR A 126 -16.07 18.92 12.69
C TYR A 126 -15.16 18.59 11.50
N ASP A 127 -13.86 18.63 11.75
CA ASP A 127 -12.85 18.15 10.82
C ASP A 127 -13.02 16.64 10.53
N THR A 128 -12.28 16.13 9.56
CA THR A 128 -12.33 14.74 9.16
C THR A 128 -11.05 14.02 9.61
N ALA A 129 -11.19 12.98 10.42
CA ALA A 129 -10.04 12.20 10.90
C ALA A 129 -9.49 11.21 9.86
N TYR A 130 -10.30 10.84 8.86
CA TYR A 130 -9.91 9.81 7.89
C TYR A 130 -10.09 10.31 6.47
N THR A 131 -9.07 10.15 5.64
CA THR A 131 -9.15 10.45 4.20
C THR A 131 -8.94 9.18 3.38
N TYR A 132 -9.51 9.15 2.19
CA TYR A 132 -9.38 8.06 1.21
C TYR A 132 -9.76 8.56 -0.18
N SER A 133 -9.26 7.91 -1.22
CA SER A 133 -9.55 8.26 -2.61
C SER A 133 -10.80 7.55 -3.13
N LYS A 134 -11.07 6.30 -2.68
CA LYS A 134 -12.19 5.49 -3.15
C LYS A 134 -12.63 4.48 -2.10
N ALA A 135 -13.94 4.27 -1.97
CA ALA A 135 -14.54 3.24 -1.13
C ALA A 135 -15.07 2.08 -1.99
N PHE A 136 -14.80 0.85 -1.56
CA PHE A 136 -15.29 -0.39 -2.16
C PHE A 136 -16.26 -1.06 -1.22
N PHE A 137 -17.38 -1.53 -1.77
CA PHE A 137 -18.45 -2.14 -1.00
C PHE A 137 -18.74 -3.55 -1.49
N ASP A 138 -19.14 -4.43 -0.58
CA ASP A 138 -19.66 -5.75 -0.91
C ASP A 138 -21.12 -5.69 -1.39
N SER A 139 -21.71 -6.85 -1.71
CA SER A 139 -23.09 -6.95 -2.18
C SER A 139 -24.13 -6.60 -1.11
N GLU A 140 -23.75 -6.57 0.17
CA GLU A 140 -24.61 -6.18 1.29
C GLU A 140 -24.42 -4.71 1.68
N ASN A 141 -23.66 -3.93 0.89
CA ASN A 141 -23.32 -2.52 1.11
C ASN A 141 -22.33 -2.24 2.24
N HIS A 142 -21.66 -3.23 2.80
CA HIS A 142 -20.58 -2.99 3.74
C HIS A 142 -19.31 -2.53 3.02
N CYS A 143 -18.63 -1.56 3.60
CA CYS A 143 -17.34 -1.10 3.07
C CYS A 143 -16.26 -2.13 3.38
N ILE A 144 -15.62 -2.69 2.34
CA ILE A 144 -14.60 -3.73 2.47
C ILE A 144 -13.18 -3.24 2.23
N ASN A 145 -13.04 -2.04 1.65
CA ASN A 145 -11.75 -1.40 1.44
C ASN A 145 -11.91 0.11 1.23
N LEU A 146 -10.95 0.88 1.70
CA LEU A 146 -10.76 2.30 1.42
C LEU A 146 -9.39 2.48 0.76
N GLU A 147 -9.37 2.72 -0.54
CA GLU A 147 -8.14 2.97 -1.30
C GLU A 147 -7.54 4.31 -0.88
N GLY A 148 -6.23 4.35 -0.63
CA GLY A 148 -5.56 5.57 -0.16
C GLY A 148 -5.99 5.99 1.25
N PHE A 149 -6.37 5.03 2.10
CA PHE A 149 -6.76 5.29 3.47
C PHE A 149 -5.62 5.89 4.29
N ALA A 150 -5.89 7.04 4.91
CA ALA A 150 -4.98 7.69 5.86
C ALA A 150 -5.75 8.17 7.09
N PHE A 151 -5.10 8.07 8.26
CA PHE A 151 -5.59 8.57 9.53
C PHE A 151 -4.82 9.84 9.93
N HIS A 152 -5.57 10.88 10.33
CA HIS A 152 -5.07 12.19 10.74
C HIS A 152 -5.30 12.39 12.24
N PRO A 153 -4.40 11.95 13.11
CA PRO A 153 -4.56 12.05 14.56
C PRO A 153 -4.62 13.50 15.06
N GLU A 154 -4.03 14.44 14.33
CA GLU A 154 -4.03 15.88 14.65
C GLU A 154 -5.37 16.56 14.40
N ALA A 155 -6.29 15.92 13.67
CA ALA A 155 -7.60 16.50 13.37
C ALA A 155 -8.48 16.56 14.62
N ASN A 156 -9.14 17.70 14.84
CA ASN A 156 -10.16 17.81 15.91
C ASN A 156 -11.48 17.23 15.41
N ALA A 157 -11.56 15.90 15.39
CA ALA A 157 -12.58 15.14 14.67
C ALA A 157 -13.13 13.97 15.49
N LEU A 158 -14.30 13.47 15.04
CA LEU A 158 -14.81 12.16 15.45
C LEU A 158 -13.99 11.05 14.77
N ARG A 159 -13.61 10.05 15.55
CA ARG A 159 -12.81 8.92 15.12
C ARG A 159 -13.05 7.69 16.00
N LEU A 160 -12.54 6.54 15.63
CA LEU A 160 -12.44 5.42 16.55
C LEU A 160 -11.47 5.77 17.69
N PRO A 161 -11.71 5.32 18.92
CA PRO A 161 -10.74 5.45 20.01
C PRO A 161 -9.45 4.67 19.66
N THR A 162 -8.31 5.14 20.11
CA THR A 162 -7.10 4.30 20.10
C THR A 162 -7.23 3.17 21.12
N GLU A 163 -6.43 2.11 21.01
CA GLU A 163 -6.40 1.06 22.03
C GLU A 163 -6.08 1.64 23.41
N ALA A 164 -5.14 2.58 23.47
CA ALA A 164 -4.75 3.23 24.73
C ALA A 164 -5.89 4.06 25.33
N GLU A 165 -6.59 4.83 24.54
CA GLU A 165 -7.78 5.60 25.01
C GLU A 165 -8.86 4.67 25.51
N TRP A 166 -9.20 3.64 24.73
CA TRP A 166 -10.23 2.68 25.12
C TRP A 166 -9.86 2.00 26.44
N VAL A 167 -8.62 1.50 26.57
CA VAL A 167 -8.14 0.84 27.80
C VAL A 167 -8.10 1.79 28.99
N LEU A 168 -7.70 3.06 28.78
CA LEU A 168 -7.71 4.05 29.89
C LEU A 168 -9.13 4.29 30.43
N ALA A 169 -10.11 4.44 29.55
CA ALA A 169 -11.51 4.62 29.94
C ALA A 169 -12.05 3.36 30.63
N ALA A 170 -11.88 2.19 30.03
CA ALA A 170 -12.38 0.93 30.55
C ALA A 170 -11.75 0.54 31.91
N SER A 171 -10.44 0.72 32.07
CA SER A 171 -9.72 0.32 33.29
C SER A 171 -10.21 0.99 34.56
N ARG A 172 -10.84 2.16 34.45
CA ARG A 172 -11.34 2.94 35.57
C ARG A 172 -12.70 2.45 36.12
N GLY A 173 -13.47 1.72 35.29
CA GLY A 173 -14.79 1.26 35.64
C GLY A 173 -15.07 -0.22 35.29
N TRP A 174 -14.04 -1.01 34.96
CA TRP A 174 -14.16 -2.37 34.48
C TRP A 174 -14.91 -3.29 35.46
N ASP A 175 -16.11 -3.74 35.08
CA ASP A 175 -16.92 -4.64 35.87
C ASP A 175 -17.74 -5.61 34.99
N PRO A 176 -17.11 -6.69 34.49
CA PRO A 176 -17.77 -7.63 33.59
C PRO A 176 -18.94 -8.42 34.24
N GLU A 177 -19.02 -8.49 35.56
CA GLU A 177 -20.15 -9.11 36.26
C GLU A 177 -21.45 -8.29 36.12
N LYS A 178 -21.31 -6.99 35.82
CA LYS A 178 -22.47 -6.07 35.59
C LYS A 178 -22.62 -5.76 34.10
N SER A 179 -22.21 -6.66 33.21
CA SER A 179 -22.33 -6.49 31.79
C SER A 179 -23.22 -7.56 31.16
N TRP A 180 -23.57 -7.40 29.90
CA TRP A 180 -24.19 -8.46 29.12
C TRP A 180 -23.11 -9.47 28.70
N ASN A 181 -23.20 -10.68 29.25
CA ASN A 181 -22.23 -11.75 29.11
C ASN A 181 -22.91 -13.12 28.94
N ALA A 182 -22.19 -14.20 28.79
CA ALA A 182 -22.75 -15.54 28.54
C ALA A 182 -23.74 -16.04 29.56
N ASP A 183 -23.70 -15.51 30.80
CA ASP A 183 -24.56 -15.99 31.90
C ASP A 183 -25.91 -15.29 31.96
N ASN A 184 -26.10 -14.14 31.26
CA ASN A 184 -27.28 -13.32 31.36
C ASN A 184 -27.84 -12.76 30.05
N SER A 185 -27.15 -12.94 28.91
CA SER A 185 -27.48 -12.31 27.62
C SER A 185 -28.42 -13.13 26.74
N ASP A 186 -28.71 -14.40 27.07
CA ASP A 186 -29.34 -15.35 26.15
C ASP A 186 -28.66 -15.47 24.81
N TYR A 187 -27.34 -15.22 24.78
CA TYR A 187 -26.46 -15.28 23.59
C TYR A 187 -26.82 -14.32 22.44
N HIS A 188 -27.32 -13.11 22.77
CA HIS A 188 -27.54 -12.03 21.78
C HIS A 188 -27.24 -10.67 22.39
N VAL A 189 -27.11 -9.64 21.55
CA VAL A 189 -26.88 -8.25 21.94
C VAL A 189 -28.14 -7.68 22.59
N HIS A 190 -27.97 -6.80 23.56
CA HIS A 190 -29.04 -6.08 24.25
C HIS A 190 -28.96 -4.58 23.97
N ALA A 191 -30.07 -3.89 24.28
CA ALA A 191 -30.12 -2.43 24.15
C ALA A 191 -28.98 -1.79 24.95
N VAL A 192 -28.30 -0.83 24.34
CA VAL A 192 -27.16 -0.13 24.97
C VAL A 192 -27.59 0.44 26.33
N CYS A 193 -26.69 0.44 27.28
CA CYS A 193 -26.94 0.90 28.68
C CYS A 193 -27.99 0.11 29.46
N SER A 194 -28.55 -0.97 28.94
CA SER A 194 -29.60 -1.71 29.68
C SER A 194 -29.02 -2.57 30.83
N ALA A 195 -27.71 -2.88 30.80
CA ALA A 195 -27.02 -3.46 31.97
C ALA A 195 -26.63 -2.42 33.03
N GLY A 196 -26.77 -1.13 32.73
CA GLY A 196 -26.41 -0.02 33.59
C GLY A 196 -25.12 0.67 33.21
N LYS A 197 -24.74 1.67 34.01
CA LYS A 197 -23.48 2.42 33.82
C LYS A 197 -22.41 1.94 34.77
N ASP A 198 -21.20 1.99 34.34
CA ASP A 198 -20.03 1.77 35.20
C ASP A 198 -19.84 2.96 36.19
N SER A 199 -18.77 2.90 37.01
CA SER A 199 -18.45 3.94 37.99
C SER A 199 -18.00 5.27 37.35
N GLN A 200 -17.68 5.29 36.06
CA GLN A 200 -17.28 6.48 35.32
C GLN A 200 -18.42 7.04 34.45
N GLY A 201 -19.54 6.33 34.37
CA GLY A 201 -20.71 6.73 33.60
C GLY A 201 -20.81 6.13 32.21
N PHE A 202 -19.90 5.25 31.81
CA PHE A 202 -19.95 4.52 30.57
C PHE A 202 -20.84 3.29 30.66
N CYS A 203 -21.37 2.87 29.50
CA CYS A 203 -22.11 1.63 29.34
C CYS A 203 -21.30 0.67 28.46
N ASP A 204 -21.45 -0.62 28.70
CA ASP A 204 -21.12 -1.72 27.82
C ASP A 204 -19.63 -1.73 27.34
N LEU A 205 -18.69 -1.10 28.09
CA LEU A 205 -17.25 -1.27 27.86
C LEU A 205 -16.81 -2.71 28.13
N ALA A 206 -17.53 -3.44 28.98
CA ALA A 206 -17.39 -4.88 29.15
C ALA A 206 -18.65 -5.57 28.61
N GLY A 207 -18.48 -6.59 27.76
CA GLY A 207 -19.56 -7.40 27.22
C GLY A 207 -20.37 -6.71 26.12
N ASN A 208 -21.60 -7.15 25.91
CA ASN A 208 -22.53 -6.77 24.84
C ASN A 208 -21.94 -6.99 23.45
N ALA A 209 -21.17 -6.04 22.90
CA ALA A 209 -20.45 -6.22 21.64
C ALA A 209 -18.97 -5.88 21.76
N LYS A 210 -18.10 -6.60 21.04
CA LYS A 210 -16.69 -6.19 20.86
C LYS A 210 -16.63 -4.93 20.04
N GLU A 211 -15.63 -4.09 20.29
CA GLU A 211 -15.52 -2.78 19.71
C GLU A 211 -14.25 -2.60 18.90
N TRP A 212 -14.38 -2.09 17.66
CA TRP A 212 -13.25 -1.64 16.88
C TRP A 212 -12.53 -0.49 17.57
N VAL A 213 -11.20 -0.57 17.60
CA VAL A 213 -10.34 0.58 17.92
C VAL A 213 -9.50 0.94 16.70
N ASN A 214 -8.92 2.13 16.70
CA ASN A 214 -8.24 2.68 15.51
C ASN A 214 -6.96 1.94 15.14
N ASP A 215 -6.31 1.31 16.09
CA ASP A 215 -4.93 0.85 15.97
C ASP A 215 -4.76 -0.35 15.03
N TRP A 216 -3.65 -0.36 14.30
CA TRP A 216 -3.08 -1.59 13.79
C TRP A 216 -2.47 -2.40 14.94
N ALA A 217 -2.66 -3.72 14.90
CA ALA A 217 -2.09 -4.61 15.90
C ALA A 217 -0.57 -4.61 15.82
N GLY A 218 0.08 -4.03 16.82
CA GLY A 218 1.53 -4.00 17.00
C GLY A 218 1.99 -4.89 18.15
N LYS A 219 3.26 -5.28 18.15
CA LYS A 219 3.89 -5.99 19.26
C LYS A 219 4.05 -5.06 20.46
N LEU A 220 3.52 -5.46 21.60
CA LEU A 220 3.79 -4.78 22.87
C LEU A 220 5.26 -4.94 23.28
N ARG A 221 5.80 -3.94 23.99
CA ARG A 221 7.21 -3.90 24.41
C ARG A 221 7.30 -3.49 25.87
N ASP A 222 8.26 -4.01 26.58
CA ASP A 222 8.57 -3.56 27.94
C ASP A 222 9.24 -2.19 27.90
N THR A 223 8.42 -1.15 27.71
CA THR A 223 8.83 0.25 27.58
C THR A 223 7.71 1.19 28.02
N THR A 224 8.00 2.50 28.01
CA THR A 224 7.00 3.54 28.24
C THR A 224 6.86 4.38 26.96
N VAL A 225 5.63 4.57 26.49
CA VAL A 225 5.30 5.35 25.28
C VAL A 225 4.28 6.41 25.63
N THR A 226 4.48 7.64 25.14
CA THR A 226 3.50 8.72 25.26
C THR A 226 2.63 8.75 24.00
N ASN A 227 1.32 8.92 24.17
CA ASN A 227 0.33 9.05 23.08
C ASN A 227 0.44 7.95 22.02
N TYR A 228 0.44 6.69 22.49
CA TYR A 228 0.62 5.51 21.64
C TYR A 228 -0.58 5.24 20.74
N LEU A 229 -0.32 4.99 19.44
CA LEU A 229 -1.28 4.75 18.37
C LEU A 229 -1.10 3.40 17.65
N GLY A 230 -0.54 2.40 18.29
CA GLY A 230 -0.34 1.09 17.67
C GLY A 230 0.88 1.00 16.76
N ALA A 231 0.83 0.11 15.79
CA ALA A 231 1.82 0.00 14.74
C ALA A 231 1.57 1.06 13.64
N PRO A 232 2.62 1.49 12.90
CA PRO A 232 2.46 2.49 11.86
C PRO A 232 1.70 1.97 10.62
N ASP A 233 1.70 0.67 10.41
CA ASP A 233 1.01 0.00 9.31
C ASP A 233 0.48 -1.38 9.75
N GLY A 234 -0.30 -2.03 8.86
CA GLY A 234 -0.85 -3.36 9.13
C GLY A 234 0.15 -4.51 9.07
N GLY A 235 1.40 -4.25 8.78
CA GLY A 235 2.42 -5.28 8.61
C GLY A 235 2.02 -6.33 7.58
N ASP A 236 2.37 -7.60 7.84
CA ASP A 236 2.14 -8.71 6.91
C ASP A 236 0.69 -9.19 6.89
N ILE A 237 -0.06 -8.98 7.96
CA ILE A 237 -1.38 -9.60 8.18
C ILE A 237 -2.50 -8.57 8.03
N GLY A 238 -2.24 -7.29 8.30
CA GLY A 238 -3.28 -6.25 8.33
C GLY A 238 -4.23 -6.41 9.50
N GLU A 239 -3.71 -6.89 10.64
CA GLU A 239 -4.53 -7.16 11.81
C GLU A 239 -4.95 -5.86 12.51
N ARG A 240 -6.23 -5.77 12.84
CA ARG A 240 -6.84 -4.71 13.66
C ARG A 240 -7.13 -5.22 15.07
N ILE A 241 -7.42 -4.31 15.97
CA ILE A 241 -7.67 -4.62 17.37
C ILE A 241 -9.16 -4.49 17.69
N LEU A 242 -9.69 -5.46 18.45
CA LEU A 242 -11.01 -5.45 19.05
C LEU A 242 -10.86 -5.48 20.57
N LYS A 243 -11.73 -4.77 21.26
CA LYS A 243 -11.76 -4.66 22.74
C LYS A 243 -13.13 -5.06 23.31
N GLY A 244 -13.22 -5.27 24.62
CA GLY A 244 -14.46 -5.28 25.38
C GLY A 244 -15.01 -6.65 25.76
N GLY A 245 -14.79 -7.69 24.95
CA GLY A 245 -15.57 -8.91 25.06
C GLY A 245 -16.98 -8.76 24.46
N TYR A 246 -17.82 -9.78 24.50
CA TYR A 246 -19.17 -9.74 23.93
C TYR A 246 -20.14 -10.63 24.69
N TYR A 247 -21.39 -10.59 24.31
CA TYR A 247 -22.53 -11.27 24.98
C TYR A 247 -22.36 -12.78 25.21
N SER A 248 -21.47 -13.47 24.48
CA SER A 248 -21.19 -14.91 24.64
C SER A 248 -19.89 -15.21 25.38
N ASP A 249 -19.12 -14.20 25.78
CA ASP A 249 -17.95 -14.41 26.63
C ASP A 249 -18.40 -14.50 28.09
N ARG A 250 -17.79 -15.38 28.89
CA ARG A 250 -18.05 -15.42 30.32
C ARG A 250 -17.45 -14.21 31.02
N ALA A 251 -18.14 -13.68 32.03
CA ALA A 251 -17.64 -12.56 32.81
C ALA A 251 -16.21 -12.82 33.36
N SER A 252 -15.94 -14.05 33.80
CA SER A 252 -14.63 -14.46 34.34
C SER A 252 -13.51 -14.55 33.29
N GLU A 253 -13.84 -14.59 32.02
CA GLU A 253 -12.89 -14.67 30.89
C GLU A 253 -12.66 -13.29 30.24
N MET A 254 -13.56 -12.35 30.44
CA MET A 254 -13.41 -10.99 29.95
C MET A 254 -12.34 -10.23 30.73
N ASN A 255 -11.47 -9.56 30.02
CA ASN A 255 -10.44 -8.72 30.63
C ASN A 255 -10.07 -7.55 29.70
N VAL A 256 -9.61 -6.45 30.29
CA VAL A 256 -9.20 -5.24 29.59
C VAL A 256 -7.91 -5.42 28.76
N VAL A 257 -7.14 -6.49 29.05
CA VAL A 257 -5.87 -6.81 28.37
C VAL A 257 -6.12 -7.41 26.99
N ALA A 258 -7.24 -8.13 26.80
CA ALA A 258 -7.54 -8.84 25.56
C ALA A 258 -7.49 -7.90 24.34
N ARG A 259 -6.83 -8.40 23.28
CA ARG A 259 -6.65 -7.73 21.99
C ARG A 259 -7.15 -8.66 20.87
N GLY A 260 -8.18 -8.22 20.15
CA GLY A 260 -8.70 -8.97 19.02
C GLY A 260 -9.74 -10.03 19.37
N ASP A 261 -9.87 -11.03 18.52
CA ASP A 261 -10.82 -12.14 18.65
C ASP A 261 -10.07 -13.48 18.73
N ASN A 262 -10.83 -14.60 18.75
CA ASN A 262 -10.26 -15.94 18.65
C ASN A 262 -9.54 -16.17 17.32
N TYR A 263 -9.83 -15.34 16.32
CA TYR A 263 -9.21 -15.34 15.00
C TYR A 263 -8.58 -13.99 14.71
N THR A 264 -7.63 -13.95 13.78
CA THR A 264 -7.10 -12.71 13.23
C THR A 264 -8.22 -11.93 12.56
N VAL A 265 -8.40 -10.68 12.95
CA VAL A 265 -9.38 -9.76 12.36
C VAL A 265 -8.65 -8.68 11.56
N ASP A 266 -9.07 -8.48 10.32
CA ASP A 266 -8.60 -7.40 9.47
C ASP A 266 -9.68 -6.31 9.33
N ALA A 267 -9.36 -5.23 8.63
CA ALA A 267 -10.27 -4.09 8.49
C ALA A 267 -11.57 -4.42 7.72
N SER A 268 -11.64 -5.53 6.98
CA SER A 268 -12.83 -6.00 6.27
C SER A 268 -13.66 -7.03 7.04
N THR A 269 -13.14 -7.50 8.18
CA THR A 269 -13.83 -8.47 9.04
C THR A 269 -15.08 -7.85 9.65
N ARG A 270 -16.18 -8.61 9.70
CA ARG A 270 -17.40 -8.25 10.40
C ARG A 270 -18.08 -9.48 11.01
N ALA A 271 -18.76 -9.32 12.13
CA ALA A 271 -19.53 -10.38 12.78
C ALA A 271 -20.63 -9.79 13.68
N GLN A 272 -21.64 -10.60 13.97
CA GLN A 272 -22.78 -10.19 14.82
C GLN A 272 -22.38 -9.76 16.25
N ARG A 273 -21.14 -9.99 16.65
CA ARG A 273 -20.57 -9.62 17.93
C ARG A 273 -19.61 -8.43 17.88
N ILE A 274 -19.44 -7.79 16.70
CA ILE A 274 -18.49 -6.70 16.50
C ILE A 274 -19.24 -5.42 16.15
N GLY A 275 -19.09 -4.43 17.00
CA GLY A 275 -19.57 -3.06 16.86
C GLY A 275 -18.44 -2.06 17.08
N PHE A 276 -18.78 -0.84 17.49
CA PHE A 276 -17.81 0.22 17.79
C PHE A 276 -18.44 1.37 18.56
N ARG A 277 -17.61 2.19 19.18
CA ARG A 277 -17.94 3.54 19.68
C ARG A 277 -16.95 4.55 19.14
N LEU A 278 -17.26 5.85 19.21
CA LEU A 278 -16.38 6.91 18.75
C LEU A 278 -15.70 7.63 19.92
N ALA A 279 -14.51 8.14 19.63
CA ALA A 279 -13.83 9.18 20.38
C ALA A 279 -13.86 10.50 19.61
N PHE A 280 -13.62 11.62 20.32
CA PHE A 280 -13.47 12.94 19.71
C PHE A 280 -12.28 13.68 20.30
N GLY A 281 -11.59 14.40 19.45
CA GLY A 281 -10.48 15.29 19.78
C GLY A 281 -9.20 14.92 19.05
N ALA A 282 -8.34 15.91 18.90
CA ALA A 282 -6.99 15.77 18.34
C ALA A 282 -6.07 15.00 19.30
N ILE A 283 -5.16 14.19 18.76
CA ILE A 283 -4.12 13.50 19.51
C ILE A 283 -2.80 14.27 19.33
N PRO A 284 -2.31 14.96 20.36
CA PRO A 284 -1.05 15.69 20.27
C PRO A 284 0.14 14.73 20.24
N SER A 285 1.18 15.07 19.48
CA SER A 285 2.44 14.32 19.43
C SER A 285 2.26 12.80 19.41
N PRO A 286 1.56 12.26 18.41
CA PRO A 286 1.25 10.84 18.31
C PRO A 286 2.52 10.00 18.19
N THR A 287 2.51 8.78 18.75
CA THR A 287 3.65 7.87 18.71
C THR A 287 3.19 6.48 18.26
N TRP A 288 3.76 5.98 17.17
CA TRP A 288 3.65 4.59 16.72
C TRP A 288 4.91 3.82 17.08
N LEU A 289 4.80 2.52 17.27
CA LEU A 289 5.94 1.61 17.38
C LEU A 289 6.00 0.69 16.18
N ASP A 290 7.12 0.71 15.46
CA ASP A 290 7.34 -0.21 14.35
C ASP A 290 7.60 -1.66 14.81
N ALA A 291 7.79 -2.58 13.86
CA ALA A 291 8.00 -3.99 14.15
C ALA A 291 9.24 -4.27 15.02
N ASP A 292 10.22 -3.38 15.01
CA ASP A 292 11.45 -3.45 15.82
C ASP A 292 11.29 -2.74 17.17
N GLY A 293 10.19 -2.05 17.41
CA GLY A 293 9.87 -1.32 18.64
C GLY A 293 10.45 0.08 18.69
N LYS A 294 10.82 0.63 17.52
CA LYS A 294 11.28 2.01 17.43
C LYS A 294 10.08 2.96 17.35
N ALA A 295 10.14 4.04 18.09
CA ALA A 295 9.11 5.07 18.08
C ALA A 295 9.19 5.93 16.81
N GLN A 296 8.02 6.16 16.22
CA GLN A 296 7.80 7.05 15.06
C GLN A 296 6.76 8.11 15.44
N SER A 297 7.00 9.36 15.04
CA SER A 297 6.11 10.50 15.34
C SER A 297 5.21 10.89 14.17
N SER A 298 5.40 10.28 13.01
CA SER A 298 4.54 10.49 11.83
C SER A 298 4.40 9.20 11.06
N VAL A 299 3.28 9.04 10.36
CA VAL A 299 3.03 7.93 9.44
C VAL A 299 2.93 8.48 8.02
N ILE A 300 3.66 7.85 7.12
CA ILE A 300 3.60 8.14 5.69
C ILE A 300 2.87 6.98 5.03
N SER A 301 1.76 7.30 4.35
CA SER A 301 0.93 6.31 3.66
C SER A 301 1.29 6.29 2.17
N PRO A 302 1.73 5.15 1.61
CA PRO A 302 1.81 4.98 0.17
C PRO A 302 0.39 4.89 -0.41
N ILE A 303 0.12 5.65 -1.49
CA ILE A 303 -1.22 5.79 -2.08
C ILE A 303 -1.33 4.98 -3.37
N ALA A 304 -0.45 5.22 -4.34
CA ALA A 304 -0.49 4.53 -5.62
C ALA A 304 0.07 3.11 -5.52
N SER A 305 -0.61 2.15 -6.12
CA SER A 305 -0.08 0.79 -6.29
C SER A 305 1.00 0.74 -7.37
N ALA A 306 1.86 -0.27 -7.31
CA ALA A 306 2.85 -0.53 -8.37
C ALA A 306 2.19 -0.69 -9.76
N SER A 307 1.01 -1.32 -9.83
CA SER A 307 0.23 -1.49 -11.07
C SER A 307 -0.28 -0.17 -11.63
N ALA A 308 -0.74 0.74 -10.77
CA ALA A 308 -1.17 2.07 -11.20
C ALA A 308 0.00 2.86 -11.81
N LEU A 309 1.18 2.78 -11.22
CA LEU A 309 2.37 3.49 -11.70
C LEU A 309 2.94 2.89 -12.98
N LYS A 310 2.86 1.56 -13.15
CA LYS A 310 3.28 0.91 -14.39
C LYS A 310 2.57 1.47 -15.62
N ALA A 311 1.31 1.88 -15.49
CA ALA A 311 0.56 2.48 -16.58
C ALA A 311 1.26 3.74 -17.16
N TYR A 312 2.00 4.47 -16.32
CA TYR A 312 2.75 5.67 -16.70
C TYR A 312 4.23 5.41 -17.01
N THR A 313 4.86 4.52 -16.27
CA THR A 313 6.32 4.28 -16.33
C THR A 313 6.72 3.11 -17.23
N GLY A 314 5.77 2.23 -17.55
CA GLY A 314 5.98 1.02 -18.35
C GLY A 314 6.58 -0.15 -17.56
N THR A 315 7.02 0.04 -16.32
CA THR A 315 7.71 -0.99 -15.51
C THR A 315 7.22 -1.01 -14.07
N TYR A 316 7.40 -2.16 -13.38
CA TYR A 316 7.24 -2.27 -11.92
C TYR A 316 8.52 -1.93 -11.15
N ASN A 317 9.67 -1.84 -11.84
CA ASN A 317 10.96 -1.59 -11.20
C ASN A 317 11.15 -0.10 -10.91
N MET A 318 10.64 0.34 -9.77
CA MET A 318 10.63 1.74 -9.35
C MET A 318 10.94 1.87 -7.87
N ILE A 319 11.64 2.95 -7.53
CA ILE A 319 11.89 3.36 -6.14
C ILE A 319 11.63 4.86 -6.03
N LEU A 320 10.80 5.26 -5.08
CA LEU A 320 10.58 6.64 -4.71
C LEU A 320 11.38 6.94 -3.44
N ALA A 321 12.33 7.88 -3.49
CA ALA A 321 13.01 8.40 -2.32
C ALA A 321 12.56 9.83 -2.04
N PHE A 322 12.50 10.22 -0.77
CA PHE A 322 12.11 11.56 -0.34
C PHE A 322 12.59 11.83 1.09
N ARG A 323 12.47 13.08 1.52
CA ARG A 323 12.72 13.47 2.91
C ARG A 323 11.39 13.47 3.69
N ASN A 324 11.36 12.83 4.85
CA ASN A 324 10.38 13.12 5.89
C ASN A 324 10.91 14.31 6.70
N ASP A 325 10.32 15.52 6.53
CA ASP A 325 10.85 16.73 7.18
C ASP A 325 10.51 16.81 8.68
N ILE A 326 9.54 16.00 9.16
CA ILE A 326 9.25 15.87 10.60
C ILE A 326 10.43 15.23 11.33
N SER A 327 11.02 14.18 10.78
CA SER A 327 12.18 13.48 11.38
C SER A 327 13.54 13.98 10.87
N GLY A 328 13.57 14.65 9.70
CA GLY A 328 14.79 15.00 8.98
C GLY A 328 15.41 13.84 8.21
N ASN A 329 14.81 12.66 8.24
CA ASN A 329 15.35 11.43 7.68
C ASN A 329 15.03 11.28 6.19
N LEU A 330 15.85 10.46 5.54
CA LEU A 330 15.55 9.90 4.23
C LEU A 330 14.52 8.78 4.37
N ALA A 331 13.46 8.82 3.56
CA ALA A 331 12.49 7.76 3.44
C ALA A 331 12.41 7.26 1.99
N TYR A 332 11.97 6.01 1.78
CA TYR A 332 11.75 5.49 0.44
C TYR A 332 10.63 4.45 0.39
N ILE A 333 10.03 4.30 -0.80
CA ILE A 333 9.09 3.25 -1.15
C ILE A 333 9.70 2.44 -2.29
N ASP A 334 9.92 1.15 -2.07
CA ASP A 334 10.35 0.21 -3.11
C ASP A 334 9.12 -0.49 -3.69
N TYR A 335 8.72 -0.10 -4.90
CA TYR A 335 7.58 -0.70 -5.59
C TYR A 335 7.83 -2.12 -6.08
N ASN A 336 9.07 -2.60 -6.06
CA ASN A 336 9.41 -4.01 -6.33
C ASN A 336 9.16 -4.90 -5.11
N ALA A 337 9.17 -4.32 -3.91
CA ALA A 337 8.82 -5.05 -2.72
C ALA A 337 7.34 -5.46 -2.79
N GLY A 338 7.02 -6.67 -2.43
CA GLY A 338 5.65 -7.19 -2.58
C GLY A 338 4.59 -6.50 -1.72
N SER A 339 4.96 -5.64 -0.78
CA SER A 339 4.07 -4.75 -0.03
C SER A 339 4.53 -3.32 -0.19
N LEU A 340 3.59 -2.41 -0.37
CA LEU A 340 3.87 -0.99 -0.33
C LEU A 340 4.06 -0.58 1.13
N THR A 341 5.30 -0.45 1.54
CA THR A 341 5.67 0.07 2.85
C THR A 341 6.66 1.21 2.67
N VAL A 342 6.59 2.19 3.56
CA VAL A 342 7.59 3.25 3.62
C VAL A 342 8.71 2.79 4.54
N THR A 343 9.93 2.81 4.04
CA THR A 343 11.13 2.55 4.83
C THR A 343 11.81 3.87 5.14
N GLU A 344 11.92 4.22 6.40
CA GLU A 344 12.64 5.41 6.85
C GLU A 344 14.00 5.03 7.39
N ILE A 345 15.05 5.63 6.83
CA ILE A 345 16.44 5.42 7.26
C ILE A 345 16.75 6.43 8.36
N SER A 346 16.74 5.97 9.61
CA SER A 346 17.07 6.82 10.75
C SER A 346 18.52 7.25 10.78
N ASP A 347 18.73 8.55 10.88
CA ASP A 347 20.05 9.15 10.99
C ASP A 347 20.02 10.42 11.89
N THR A 348 21.20 10.88 12.24
CA THR A 348 21.45 12.21 12.83
C THR A 348 21.81 13.26 11.77
N ILE A 349 21.82 12.87 10.49
CA ILE A 349 22.17 13.71 9.35
C ILE A 349 20.91 14.08 8.61
N ASP A 350 20.57 15.34 8.57
CA ASP A 350 19.48 15.86 7.73
C ASP A 350 19.72 15.54 6.25
N ALA A 351 18.77 14.85 5.62
CA ALA A 351 18.87 14.43 4.23
C ALA A 351 18.01 15.31 3.33
N TYR A 352 18.65 16.19 2.54
CA TYR A 352 18.00 17.01 1.51
C TYR A 352 18.38 16.55 0.11
N HIS A 353 17.49 16.73 -0.86
CA HIS A 353 17.67 16.42 -2.28
C HIS A 353 18.24 15.00 -2.49
N PRO A 354 17.54 13.97 -2.02
CA PRO A 354 17.96 12.61 -2.34
C PRO A 354 17.89 12.39 -3.86
N ASP A 355 18.91 11.70 -4.39
CA ASP A 355 18.95 11.29 -5.79
C ASP A 355 19.43 9.84 -5.87
N ILE A 356 18.63 8.96 -6.47
CA ILE A 356 18.88 7.52 -6.52
C ILE A 356 19.86 7.21 -7.66
N SER A 357 20.86 6.36 -7.39
CA SER A 357 21.85 5.95 -8.38
C SER A 357 21.20 5.21 -9.57
N PRO A 358 21.86 5.25 -10.76
CA PRO A 358 21.29 4.61 -11.96
C PRO A 358 21.01 3.11 -11.84
N ASP A 359 21.70 2.43 -10.92
CA ASP A 359 21.47 1.01 -10.61
C ASP A 359 20.40 0.74 -9.55
N GLY A 360 19.81 1.81 -8.97
CA GLY A 360 18.79 1.71 -7.94
C GLY A 360 19.28 1.28 -6.55
N LYS A 361 20.61 1.13 -6.35
CA LYS A 361 21.18 0.53 -5.13
C LYS A 361 21.66 1.54 -4.09
N HIS A 362 21.94 2.77 -4.51
CA HIS A 362 22.49 3.82 -3.66
C HIS A 362 21.63 5.07 -3.73
N VAL A 363 21.76 5.91 -2.75
CA VAL A 363 21.16 7.25 -2.73
C VAL A 363 22.22 8.28 -2.34
N ALA A 364 22.36 9.33 -3.14
CA ALA A 364 23.12 10.52 -2.81
C ALA A 364 22.20 11.56 -2.18
N PHE A 365 22.66 12.29 -1.18
CA PHE A 365 21.90 13.37 -0.55
C PHE A 365 22.85 14.43 0.03
N CYS A 366 22.31 15.60 0.35
CA CYS A 366 23.10 16.69 0.93
C CYS A 366 22.42 17.28 2.17
N THR A 367 23.12 18.21 2.84
CA THR A 367 22.67 18.77 4.13
C THR A 367 22.05 20.17 4.03
N ARG A 368 21.78 20.67 2.81
CA ARG A 368 21.09 21.95 2.57
C ARG A 368 20.18 21.84 1.36
N PHE A 369 19.10 22.64 1.39
CA PHE A 369 18.16 22.69 0.28
C PHE A 369 18.39 23.91 -0.64
N GLU A 370 17.75 23.91 -1.81
CA GLU A 370 17.81 24.94 -2.83
C GLU A 370 17.42 26.33 -2.28
N GLY A 371 18.11 27.35 -2.73
CA GLY A 371 17.83 28.73 -2.38
C GLY A 371 18.51 29.22 -1.09
N ILE A 372 19.15 28.35 -0.33
CA ILE A 372 19.85 28.67 0.92
C ILE A 372 21.36 28.58 0.71
N ALA A 373 22.02 29.75 0.77
CA ALA A 373 23.47 29.83 0.66
C ALA A 373 24.21 29.24 1.86
N GLY A 374 25.42 28.74 1.62
CA GLY A 374 26.36 28.25 2.64
C GLY A 374 26.84 26.85 2.39
N GLU A 375 27.72 26.40 3.32
CA GLU A 375 28.35 25.08 3.19
C GLU A 375 27.33 23.95 3.32
N SER A 376 27.41 22.98 2.40
CA SER A 376 26.66 21.76 2.39
C SER A 376 27.59 20.55 2.32
N ARG A 377 27.16 19.43 2.83
CA ARG A 377 27.91 18.17 2.79
C ARG A 377 27.16 17.16 1.96
N LEU A 378 27.87 16.41 1.11
CA LEU A 378 27.32 15.39 0.25
C LEU A 378 27.69 14.02 0.79
N TYR A 379 26.70 13.14 0.83
CA TYR A 379 26.80 11.75 1.27
C TYR A 379 26.23 10.82 0.23
N VAL A 380 26.73 9.58 0.24
CA VAL A 380 26.13 8.45 -0.48
C VAL A 380 26.01 7.29 0.51
N ARG A 381 24.92 6.56 0.45
CA ARG A 381 24.68 5.32 1.19
C ARG A 381 23.94 4.29 0.35
N ASP A 382 23.93 3.05 0.81
CA ASP A 382 23.04 2.04 0.25
C ASP A 382 21.59 2.39 0.53
N LEU A 383 20.74 2.15 -0.45
CA LEU A 383 19.29 2.31 -0.32
C LEU A 383 18.68 1.01 0.23
N ASN A 384 18.84 0.81 1.53
CA ASN A 384 18.26 -0.28 2.29
C ASN A 384 17.83 0.21 3.68
N ALA A 385 17.04 -0.58 4.42
CA ALA A 385 16.46 -0.17 5.71
C ALA A 385 17.51 0.29 6.74
N ALA A 386 18.70 -0.30 6.72
CA ALA A 386 19.79 0.08 7.63
C ALA A 386 20.64 1.25 7.14
N GLY A 387 20.46 1.69 5.88
CA GLY A 387 21.25 2.77 5.27
C GLY A 387 22.75 2.53 5.36
N THR A 388 23.17 1.31 5.06
CA THR A 388 24.57 0.87 5.23
C THR A 388 25.55 1.62 4.33
N ASN A 389 26.85 1.44 4.54
CA ASN A 389 27.94 1.96 3.71
C ASN A 389 27.91 3.48 3.48
N LEU A 390 27.51 4.26 4.50
CA LEU A 390 27.49 5.72 4.43
C LEU A 390 28.92 6.27 4.22
N VAL A 391 29.12 7.00 3.13
CA VAL A 391 30.36 7.68 2.80
C VAL A 391 30.12 9.16 2.52
N LYS A 392 31.03 10.00 2.96
CA LYS A 392 31.00 11.45 2.78
C LYS A 392 32.02 11.87 1.73
N LEU A 393 31.65 12.78 0.84
CA LEU A 393 32.58 13.43 -0.06
C LEU A 393 33.49 14.41 0.70
N ASP A 394 34.81 14.24 0.59
CA ASP A 394 35.81 15.06 1.27
C ASP A 394 36.13 16.34 0.48
N VAL A 395 35.22 17.31 0.56
CA VAL A 395 35.36 18.66 0.00
C VAL A 395 34.77 19.68 0.96
N GLN A 396 35.11 20.97 0.79
CA GLN A 396 34.63 22.03 1.65
C GLN A 396 33.09 22.14 1.59
N SER A 397 32.52 22.13 0.37
CA SER A 397 31.07 22.22 0.19
C SER A 397 30.61 21.50 -1.06
N ALA A 398 29.54 20.71 -0.93
CA ALA A 398 28.86 20.03 -2.04
C ALA A 398 27.37 19.96 -1.73
N ALA A 399 26.52 20.50 -2.62
CA ALA A 399 25.07 20.58 -2.49
C ALA A 399 24.38 20.02 -3.72
N ILE A 400 23.15 19.57 -3.55
CA ILE A 400 22.20 19.11 -4.58
C ILE A 400 22.85 18.13 -5.55
N PRO A 401 23.07 16.88 -5.11
CA PRO A 401 23.66 15.84 -5.94
C PRO A 401 22.73 15.45 -7.10
N ARG A 402 23.35 15.09 -8.25
CA ARG A 402 22.65 14.50 -9.39
C ARG A 402 23.49 13.38 -9.96
N TRP A 403 22.97 12.16 -9.95
CA TRP A 403 23.61 11.04 -10.60
C TRP A 403 23.59 11.18 -12.11
N ARG A 404 24.63 10.68 -12.73
CA ARG A 404 24.79 10.71 -14.18
C ARG A 404 25.69 9.59 -14.67
N VAL A 405 25.33 8.99 -15.81
CA VAL A 405 26.21 8.06 -16.53
C VAL A 405 26.86 8.81 -17.69
N LEU A 406 28.20 8.78 -17.76
CA LEU A 406 28.94 9.39 -18.84
C LEU A 406 29.02 8.45 -20.07
N GLY A 407 29.31 9.01 -21.25
CA GLY A 407 29.39 8.22 -22.49
C GLY A 407 30.47 7.11 -22.50
N ASN A 408 31.42 7.14 -21.55
CA ASN A 408 32.40 6.07 -21.34
C ASN A 408 31.95 4.99 -20.33
N GLY A 409 30.69 5.09 -19.83
CA GLY A 409 30.12 4.18 -18.85
C GLY A 409 30.42 4.51 -17.37
N ASP A 410 31.22 5.54 -17.09
CA ASP A 410 31.49 5.96 -15.70
C ASP A 410 30.24 6.57 -15.06
N THR A 411 29.91 6.13 -13.85
CA THR A 411 28.89 6.75 -13.01
C THR A 411 29.50 7.88 -12.19
N VAL A 412 28.95 9.07 -12.31
CA VAL A 412 29.41 10.27 -11.61
C VAL A 412 28.25 10.95 -10.88
N ILE A 413 28.58 11.73 -9.85
CA ILE A 413 27.66 12.64 -9.17
C ILE A 413 28.04 14.05 -9.54
N VAL A 414 27.13 14.80 -10.15
CA VAL A 414 27.24 16.25 -10.36
C VAL A 414 26.74 16.94 -9.09
N TYR A 415 27.46 17.97 -8.64
CA TYR A 415 27.10 18.75 -7.47
C TYR A 415 27.54 20.22 -7.64
N VAL A 416 27.00 21.09 -6.78
CA VAL A 416 27.37 22.51 -6.78
C VAL A 416 28.01 22.91 -5.44
N THR A 417 28.88 23.90 -5.44
CA THR A 417 29.58 24.35 -4.22
C THR A 417 28.70 25.21 -3.32
N ASP A 418 27.62 25.79 -3.84
CA ASP A 418 26.63 26.59 -3.11
C ASP A 418 25.30 26.54 -3.87
N ALA A 419 24.21 26.32 -3.15
CA ALA A 419 22.86 26.26 -3.70
C ALA A 419 22.02 27.51 -3.42
N GLY A 420 22.66 28.63 -3.09
CA GLY A 420 22.01 29.87 -2.78
C GLY A 420 21.26 30.52 -3.93
N ASN A 421 20.53 31.60 -3.62
CA ASN A 421 19.74 32.34 -4.57
C ASN A 421 20.62 32.83 -5.77
N ASN A 422 20.17 32.52 -6.99
CA ASN A 422 20.91 32.79 -8.23
C ASN A 422 20.50 34.12 -8.92
N LYS A 423 19.79 35.01 -8.24
CA LYS A 423 19.34 36.31 -8.82
C LYS A 423 20.52 37.22 -9.14
N ASP A 424 21.46 37.37 -8.21
CA ASP A 424 22.68 38.11 -8.42
C ASP A 424 23.69 37.29 -9.23
N GLU A 425 24.10 37.78 -10.38
CA GLU A 425 25.00 37.08 -11.31
C GLU A 425 26.41 36.88 -10.74
N SER A 426 26.91 37.88 -9.98
CA SER A 426 28.24 37.80 -9.38
C SER A 426 28.28 36.73 -8.28
N ALA A 427 27.29 36.74 -7.38
CA ALA A 427 27.16 35.71 -6.35
C ALA A 427 26.99 34.33 -6.99
N PHE A 428 26.16 34.19 -8.00
CA PHE A 428 25.96 32.95 -8.72
C PHE A 428 27.25 32.41 -9.36
N LYS A 429 28.08 33.28 -9.97
CA LYS A 429 29.36 32.89 -10.59
C LYS A 429 30.48 32.62 -9.58
N ASN A 430 30.34 33.00 -8.32
CA ASN A 430 31.26 32.60 -7.26
C ASN A 430 31.09 31.15 -6.84
N ALA A 431 29.90 30.58 -7.06
CA ALA A 431 29.69 29.12 -6.96
C ALA A 431 30.18 28.42 -8.23
N SER A 432 30.32 27.11 -8.17
CA SER A 432 30.74 26.30 -9.31
C SER A 432 30.07 24.93 -9.30
N THR A 433 29.95 24.38 -10.50
CA THR A 433 29.44 23.02 -10.76
C THR A 433 30.61 22.06 -10.93
N TRP A 434 30.55 20.95 -10.24
CA TRP A 434 31.57 19.90 -10.19
C TRP A 434 30.97 18.54 -10.49
N GLN A 435 31.81 17.58 -10.81
CA GLN A 435 31.47 16.17 -10.85
C GLN A 435 32.51 15.33 -10.11
N VAL A 436 32.07 14.18 -9.58
CA VAL A 436 32.95 13.21 -8.95
C VAL A 436 32.51 11.80 -9.34
N LYS A 437 33.46 10.94 -9.72
CA LYS A 437 33.16 9.53 -9.98
C LYS A 437 32.83 8.83 -8.67
N PHE A 438 31.82 7.95 -8.71
CA PHE A 438 31.52 7.03 -7.61
C PHE A 438 31.56 5.60 -8.13
N ALA A 439 32.41 4.78 -7.56
CA ALA A 439 32.55 3.37 -7.91
C ALA A 439 33.06 2.57 -6.72
N ASP A 440 32.63 1.32 -6.58
CA ASP A 440 33.02 0.41 -5.50
C ASP A 440 32.82 1.01 -4.09
N GLY A 441 31.72 1.75 -3.91
CA GLY A 441 31.37 2.40 -2.64
C GLY A 441 32.28 3.59 -2.27
N LYS A 442 33.00 4.20 -3.20
CA LYS A 442 33.97 5.28 -2.94
C LYS A 442 33.90 6.41 -3.95
N PHE A 443 34.17 7.61 -3.45
CA PHE A 443 34.37 8.79 -4.30
C PHE A 443 35.77 8.82 -4.91
N GLY A 444 35.85 9.14 -6.19
CA GLY A 444 37.09 9.47 -6.88
C GLY A 444 37.54 10.93 -6.62
N THR A 445 38.43 11.45 -7.49
CA THR A 445 38.89 12.85 -7.40
C THR A 445 37.84 13.78 -8.03
N PRO A 446 37.36 14.81 -7.30
CA PRO A 446 36.43 15.79 -7.83
C PRO A 446 37.01 16.60 -9.00
N GLN A 447 36.20 16.86 -10.02
CA GLN A 447 36.54 17.64 -11.19
C GLN A 447 35.61 18.83 -11.34
N LYS A 448 36.18 20.04 -11.39
CA LYS A 448 35.38 21.25 -11.71
C LYS A 448 34.96 21.21 -13.18
N LEU A 449 33.69 21.46 -13.42
CA LEU A 449 33.15 21.55 -14.77
C LEU A 449 33.14 22.99 -15.28
N PHE A 450 32.58 23.92 -14.49
CA PHE A 450 32.48 25.35 -14.82
C PHE A 450 32.01 26.17 -13.62
N ASP A 451 32.10 27.53 -13.76
CA ASP A 451 31.57 28.47 -12.79
C ASP A 451 30.04 28.61 -12.90
N GLY A 452 29.38 28.87 -11.77
CA GLY A 452 27.93 28.92 -11.63
C GLY A 452 27.36 27.62 -11.06
N ALA A 453 26.31 27.74 -10.23
CA ALA A 453 25.67 26.62 -9.55
C ALA A 453 24.52 26.04 -10.40
N TYR A 454 24.82 25.14 -11.33
CA TYR A 454 23.84 24.51 -12.21
C TYR A 454 23.43 23.13 -11.67
N HIS A 455 22.48 23.11 -10.73
CA HIS A 455 22.03 21.89 -10.03
C HIS A 455 20.77 21.23 -10.61
N GLY A 456 20.10 21.88 -11.57
CA GLY A 456 18.93 21.30 -12.25
C GLY A 456 19.24 20.23 -13.29
N GLY A 457 20.54 19.96 -13.53
CA GLY A 457 21.01 18.89 -14.42
C GLY A 457 21.83 19.39 -15.61
N ILE A 458 22.56 18.42 -16.22
CA ILE A 458 23.32 18.61 -17.46
C ILE A 458 22.81 17.57 -18.46
N SER A 459 22.51 17.98 -19.71
CA SER A 459 22.01 17.08 -20.75
C SER A 459 22.99 15.94 -21.08
N GLU A 460 22.47 14.82 -21.54
CA GLU A 460 23.30 13.63 -21.88
C GLU A 460 24.42 13.97 -22.87
N ASP A 461 24.16 14.82 -23.87
CA ASP A 461 25.11 15.25 -24.88
C ASP A 461 26.02 16.40 -24.41
N ASN A 462 25.97 16.82 -23.15
CA ASN A 462 26.77 17.89 -22.57
C ASN A 462 26.60 19.28 -23.24
N THR A 463 25.46 19.59 -23.83
CA THR A 463 25.25 20.86 -24.54
C THR A 463 24.36 21.85 -23.79
N LEU A 464 23.66 21.42 -22.73
CA LEU A 464 22.78 22.24 -21.92
C LEU A 464 22.94 21.92 -20.43
N ALA A 465 23.05 22.95 -19.58
CA ALA A 465 22.93 22.84 -18.14
C ALA A 465 21.92 23.87 -17.64
N VAL A 466 21.11 23.51 -16.62
CA VAL A 466 20.05 24.37 -16.10
C VAL A 466 20.09 24.51 -14.58
N THR A 467 19.48 25.57 -14.07
CA THR A 467 19.22 25.79 -12.64
C THR A 467 18.06 26.78 -12.44
N GLY A 468 17.34 26.67 -11.33
CA GLY A 468 16.14 27.46 -11.04
C GLY A 468 16.02 27.94 -9.58
N ALA A 469 17.08 28.54 -9.00
CA ALA A 469 17.05 29.05 -7.62
C ALA A 469 16.71 30.53 -7.54
N ARG A 470 15.70 31.02 -8.17
CA ARG A 470 15.08 32.34 -8.34
C ARG A 470 14.97 32.77 -9.80
N LEU A 471 15.95 32.52 -10.64
CA LEU A 471 15.90 32.74 -12.09
C LEU A 471 16.18 31.40 -12.78
N LEU A 472 15.50 31.16 -13.88
CA LEU A 472 15.83 30.03 -14.76
C LEU A 472 17.10 30.39 -15.53
N ARG A 473 18.26 29.98 -15.02
CA ARG A 473 19.54 30.18 -15.66
C ARG A 473 19.94 28.93 -16.44
N THR A 474 20.50 29.17 -17.60
CA THR A 474 20.96 28.10 -18.50
C THR A 474 22.36 28.37 -19.00
N ARG A 475 23.13 27.30 -19.18
CA ARG A 475 24.43 27.31 -19.84
C ARG A 475 24.33 26.48 -21.09
N ILE A 476 24.54 27.11 -22.25
CA ILE A 476 24.36 26.54 -23.59
C ILE A 476 25.71 26.44 -24.27
N ALA A 477 26.08 25.24 -24.71
CA ALA A 477 27.33 25.02 -25.45
C ALA A 477 27.31 25.70 -26.82
N ASP A 478 28.44 26.24 -27.22
CA ASP A 478 28.65 26.73 -28.58
C ASP A 478 28.68 25.56 -29.55
N SER A 479 28.46 25.82 -30.84
CA SER A 479 28.42 24.76 -31.86
C SER A 479 29.68 23.94 -31.86
N GLY A 480 29.57 22.61 -31.71
CA GLY A 480 30.70 21.67 -31.66
C GLY A 480 31.46 21.64 -30.33
N SER A 481 30.92 22.29 -29.26
CA SER A 481 31.52 22.32 -27.93
C SER A 481 30.64 21.64 -26.89
N THR A 482 31.03 21.74 -25.62
CA THR A 482 30.29 21.26 -24.45
C THR A 482 30.13 22.37 -23.43
N VAL A 483 29.23 22.18 -22.46
CA VAL A 483 29.01 23.13 -21.33
C VAL A 483 30.28 23.35 -20.51
N SER A 484 31.23 22.43 -20.51
CA SER A 484 32.52 22.56 -19.82
C SER A 484 33.61 23.16 -20.73
N GLY A 485 33.37 23.25 -22.03
CA GLY A 485 34.30 23.83 -23.05
C GLY A 485 33.89 25.27 -23.39
N GLY A 486 33.48 25.50 -24.65
CA GLY A 486 32.91 26.78 -25.10
C GLY A 486 31.40 26.81 -24.84
N ALA A 487 30.96 27.70 -23.99
CA ALA A 487 29.52 27.85 -23.65
C ALA A 487 29.20 29.24 -23.19
N ARG A 488 27.92 29.65 -23.35
CA ARG A 488 27.38 30.92 -22.88
C ARG A 488 26.34 30.73 -21.80
N ASP A 489 26.34 31.59 -20.82
CA ASP A 489 25.30 31.65 -19.80
C ASP A 489 24.17 32.60 -20.26
N THR A 490 22.92 32.23 -19.99
CA THR A 490 21.74 33.06 -20.31
C THR A 490 20.66 32.87 -19.25
N VAL A 491 19.68 33.75 -19.25
CA VAL A 491 18.49 33.65 -18.38
C VAL A 491 17.29 33.40 -19.29
N TRP A 492 16.57 32.36 -19.00
CA TRP A 492 15.35 31.97 -19.69
C TRP A 492 14.11 32.53 -19.00
N TYR A 493 12.94 32.23 -19.56
CA TYR A 493 11.63 32.58 -19.03
C TYR A 493 11.47 34.11 -18.89
N GLY A 494 12.05 34.88 -19.84
CA GLY A 494 11.98 36.34 -19.82
C GLY A 494 12.64 37.01 -18.60
N GLY A 495 13.41 36.28 -17.81
CA GLY A 495 14.01 36.79 -16.56
C GLY A 495 13.01 36.86 -15.40
N GLU A 496 11.83 36.28 -15.54
CA GLU A 496 10.85 36.17 -14.45
C GLU A 496 11.30 35.11 -13.41
N GLN A 497 10.66 35.17 -12.23
CA GLN A 497 11.03 34.32 -11.12
C GLN A 497 10.64 32.88 -11.40
N ALA A 498 11.58 31.93 -11.20
CA ALA A 498 11.43 30.51 -11.37
C ALA A 498 12.30 29.74 -10.37
N CYS A 499 11.83 28.58 -9.92
CA CYS A 499 12.56 27.69 -9.00
C CYS A 499 12.38 26.23 -9.39
N ASN A 500 13.10 25.34 -8.71
CA ASN A 500 13.00 23.88 -8.84
C ASN A 500 13.14 23.43 -10.31
N ALA A 501 14.12 23.99 -11.04
CA ALA A 501 14.35 23.59 -12.41
C ALA A 501 15.01 22.20 -12.49
N SER A 502 14.44 21.32 -13.27
CA SER A 502 14.94 19.97 -13.54
C SER A 502 14.98 19.69 -15.03
N LEU A 503 16.11 19.15 -15.50
CA LEU A 503 16.37 18.82 -16.91
C LEU A 503 16.12 17.33 -17.19
N ALA A 504 15.23 17.04 -18.16
CA ALA A 504 14.94 15.69 -18.56
C ALA A 504 16.19 14.93 -19.08
N GLN A 505 16.35 13.69 -18.65
CA GLN A 505 17.47 12.80 -19.02
C GLN A 505 17.07 11.80 -20.12
N ASP A 506 16.09 12.15 -20.94
CA ASP A 506 15.55 11.34 -22.05
C ASP A 506 16.04 11.78 -23.44
N GLY A 507 17.05 12.64 -23.48
CA GLY A 507 17.55 13.24 -24.72
C GLY A 507 16.73 14.40 -25.27
N SER A 508 15.52 14.67 -24.75
CA SER A 508 14.63 15.75 -25.21
C SER A 508 15.10 17.15 -24.82
N LYS A 509 15.92 17.27 -23.77
CA LYS A 509 16.38 18.52 -23.15
C LYS A 509 15.24 19.42 -22.68
N ARG A 510 14.10 18.84 -22.34
CA ARG A 510 12.99 19.60 -21.73
C ARG A 510 13.37 20.00 -20.31
N THR A 511 13.01 21.21 -19.95
CA THR A 511 13.24 21.72 -18.58
C THR A 511 11.88 21.94 -17.90
N ALA A 512 11.61 21.20 -16.84
CA ALA A 512 10.48 21.46 -15.94
C ALA A 512 10.89 22.45 -14.86
N PHE A 513 10.00 23.36 -14.48
CA PHE A 513 10.23 24.33 -13.42
C PHE A 513 8.91 24.85 -12.85
N LEU A 514 8.98 25.50 -11.70
CA LEU A 514 7.86 26.15 -11.03
C LEU A 514 8.04 27.67 -11.11
N ASP A 515 6.95 28.40 -11.34
CA ASP A 515 6.96 29.84 -11.41
C ASP A 515 6.12 30.49 -10.29
N PHE A 516 6.20 31.80 -10.18
CA PHE A 516 5.48 32.59 -9.17
C PHE A 516 4.24 33.29 -9.76
N GLY A 517 3.59 32.67 -10.76
CA GLY A 517 2.49 33.27 -11.48
C GLY A 517 2.95 34.45 -12.33
N GLY A 518 4.10 34.32 -13.00
CA GLY A 518 4.67 35.32 -13.87
C GLY A 518 3.81 35.67 -15.09
N LYS A 519 4.06 36.83 -15.71
CA LYS A 519 3.32 37.25 -16.89
C LYS A 519 3.44 36.27 -18.05
N THR A 520 4.66 35.80 -18.32
CA THR A 520 4.96 34.84 -19.41
C THR A 520 4.19 33.53 -19.25
N GLY A 521 4.17 32.99 -18.03
CA GLY A 521 3.43 31.74 -17.74
C GLY A 521 1.92 31.93 -17.85
N ARG A 522 1.37 33.01 -17.34
CA ARG A 522 -0.07 33.36 -17.45
C ARG A 522 -0.51 33.56 -18.88
N GLU A 523 0.29 34.28 -19.68
CA GLU A 523 0.01 34.45 -21.12
C GLU A 523 0.03 33.10 -21.85
N PHE A 524 0.99 32.25 -21.56
CA PHE A 524 1.05 30.91 -22.15
C PHE A 524 -0.11 30.00 -21.70
N ALA A 525 -0.48 30.03 -20.43
CA ALA A 525 -1.60 29.24 -19.90
C ALA A 525 -2.99 29.76 -20.29
N GLY A 526 -3.08 31.02 -20.73
CA GLY A 526 -4.35 31.70 -21.06
C GLY A 526 -5.25 31.99 -19.85
N VAL A 527 -4.73 31.83 -18.63
CA VAL A 527 -5.46 32.05 -17.37
C VAL A 527 -4.54 32.70 -16.32
N SER A 528 -5.14 33.44 -15.38
CA SER A 528 -4.42 33.95 -14.19
C SER A 528 -4.31 32.81 -13.14
N TYR A 529 -3.15 32.71 -12.49
CA TYR A 529 -2.89 31.77 -11.44
C TYR A 529 -1.84 32.32 -10.45
N GLY A 530 -1.74 31.73 -9.26
CA GLY A 530 -0.83 32.11 -8.20
C GLY A 530 0.52 31.41 -8.26
N THR A 531 1.31 31.58 -7.19
CA THR A 531 2.63 30.95 -7.02
C THR A 531 2.49 29.43 -7.02
N HIS A 532 3.29 28.77 -7.87
CA HIS A 532 3.40 27.32 -7.96
C HIS A 532 2.10 26.53 -8.25
N GLU A 533 1.02 27.24 -8.62
CA GLU A 533 -0.22 26.54 -9.02
C GLU A 533 -0.09 25.79 -10.34
N ARG A 534 1.00 26.02 -11.05
CA ARG A 534 1.31 25.34 -12.32
C ARG A 534 2.78 24.94 -12.41
N LEU A 535 2.97 23.75 -12.93
CA LEU A 535 4.26 23.28 -13.41
C LEU A 535 4.38 23.67 -14.88
N LEU A 536 5.51 24.26 -15.25
CA LEU A 536 5.83 24.70 -16.62
C LEU A 536 6.93 23.83 -17.21
N ILE A 537 6.86 23.58 -18.52
CA ILE A 537 7.89 22.87 -19.28
C ILE A 537 8.33 23.72 -20.46
N ALA A 538 9.64 23.97 -20.55
CA ALA A 538 10.27 24.63 -21.70
C ALA A 538 11.07 23.61 -22.53
N ASP A 539 11.20 23.86 -23.84
CA ASP A 539 12.12 23.15 -24.73
C ASP A 539 13.56 23.68 -24.61
N SER A 540 14.48 23.07 -25.37
CA SER A 540 15.91 23.47 -25.36
C SER A 540 16.21 24.87 -25.91
N THR A 541 15.20 25.65 -26.33
CA THR A 541 15.31 26.98 -26.92
C THR A 541 14.62 28.07 -26.11
N ASP A 542 14.23 27.82 -24.84
CA ASP A 542 13.46 28.73 -23.95
C ASP A 542 11.98 28.85 -24.32
N LYS A 543 11.45 28.02 -25.21
CA LYS A 543 10.04 28.09 -25.57
C LYS A 543 9.21 27.24 -24.61
N LEU A 544 8.20 27.83 -23.98
CA LEU A 544 7.21 27.08 -23.23
C LEU A 544 6.43 26.14 -24.15
N ILE A 545 6.36 24.86 -23.80
CA ILE A 545 5.68 23.84 -24.59
C ILE A 545 4.51 23.21 -23.83
N GLN A 546 4.48 23.31 -22.51
CA GLN A 546 3.41 22.74 -21.70
C GLN A 546 3.26 23.44 -20.35
N THR A 547 2.03 23.37 -19.79
CA THR A 547 1.71 23.79 -18.43
C THR A 547 0.72 22.81 -17.83
N ILE A 548 0.95 22.38 -16.59
CA ILE A 548 0.11 21.42 -15.88
C ILE A 548 -0.35 22.07 -14.59
N LYS A 549 -1.67 22.03 -14.31
CA LYS A 549 -2.27 22.63 -13.12
C LYS A 549 -2.16 21.69 -11.94
N ALA A 550 -1.84 22.21 -10.76
CA ALA A 550 -1.94 21.47 -9.51
C ALA A 550 -3.41 21.09 -9.20
N PRO A 551 -3.65 20.01 -8.45
CA PRO A 551 -4.99 19.68 -7.94
C PRO A 551 -5.58 20.88 -7.14
N GLU A 552 -6.92 20.93 -7.07
CA GLU A 552 -7.62 22.00 -6.36
C GLU A 552 -7.22 22.02 -4.87
N GLY A 553 -6.92 23.21 -4.34
CA GLY A 553 -6.46 23.41 -2.96
C GLY A 553 -4.97 23.17 -2.75
N TYR A 554 -4.20 22.86 -3.82
CA TYR A 554 -2.76 22.61 -3.73
C TYR A 554 -1.95 23.47 -4.70
N ALA A 555 -0.66 23.60 -4.38
CA ALA A 555 0.38 24.13 -5.25
C ALA A 555 1.51 23.07 -5.37
N PHE A 556 2.26 23.08 -6.48
CA PHE A 556 3.45 22.24 -6.62
C PHE A 556 4.64 22.79 -5.84
N ASP A 557 5.49 21.91 -5.35
CA ASP A 557 6.82 22.25 -4.86
C ASP A 557 7.82 21.10 -5.18
N HIS A 558 9.13 21.40 -5.15
CA HIS A 558 10.22 20.44 -5.34
C HIS A 558 10.00 19.42 -6.48
N SER A 559 9.83 19.93 -7.70
CA SER A 559 9.56 19.12 -8.88
C SER A 559 10.84 18.61 -9.58
N GLU A 560 10.90 17.33 -9.95
CA GLU A 560 12.00 16.71 -10.67
C GLU A 560 11.53 15.73 -11.73
N TRP A 561 12.27 15.64 -12.84
CA TRP A 561 12.07 14.55 -13.79
C TRP A 561 12.44 13.22 -13.14
N ALA A 562 11.57 12.22 -13.31
CA ALA A 562 11.90 10.85 -12.99
C ALA A 562 13.03 10.35 -13.89
N THR A 563 13.86 9.46 -13.37
CA THR A 563 14.99 8.89 -14.09
C THR A 563 14.54 7.72 -14.96
N ASP A 564 13.66 7.97 -15.92
CA ASP A 564 13.28 6.95 -16.90
C ASP A 564 13.76 7.30 -18.29
N GLY A 565 13.95 6.31 -19.14
CA GLY A 565 14.45 6.51 -20.49
C GLY A 565 13.38 6.60 -21.58
N ASN A 566 12.10 6.31 -21.28
CA ASN A 566 11.08 6.11 -22.32
C ASN A 566 9.82 6.95 -22.12
N ASN A 567 9.40 7.23 -20.86
CA ASN A 567 8.21 8.00 -20.56
C ASN A 567 8.55 9.04 -19.49
N SER A 568 8.89 10.24 -19.94
CA SER A 568 9.31 11.29 -19.03
C SER A 568 8.17 11.75 -18.15
N ASN A 569 8.13 11.27 -16.94
CA ASN A 569 7.23 11.72 -15.88
C ASN A 569 7.98 12.66 -14.93
N ILE A 570 7.24 13.44 -14.16
CA ILE A 570 7.79 14.36 -13.15
C ILE A 570 7.25 13.92 -11.81
N VAL A 571 8.12 13.88 -10.81
CA VAL A 571 7.71 13.73 -9.42
C VAL A 571 7.74 15.09 -8.74
N ALA A 572 6.75 15.39 -7.91
CA ALA A 572 6.66 16.67 -7.22
C ALA A 572 6.02 16.50 -5.84
N THR A 573 6.31 17.45 -4.96
CA THR A 573 5.57 17.65 -3.71
C THR A 573 4.34 18.52 -3.98
N LEU A 574 3.24 18.30 -3.26
CA LEU A 574 2.10 19.20 -3.19
C LEU A 574 2.03 19.87 -1.83
N THR A 575 1.94 21.18 -1.87
CA THR A 575 1.74 22.05 -0.70
C THR A 575 0.27 22.39 -0.58
N ASN A 576 -0.34 22.18 0.57
CA ASN A 576 -1.73 22.52 0.84
C ASN A 576 -1.89 24.04 1.13
N ALA A 577 -3.14 24.51 1.29
CA ALA A 577 -3.45 25.90 1.58
C ALA A 577 -2.84 26.44 2.91
N GLY A 578 -2.52 25.55 3.85
CA GLY A 578 -1.84 25.86 5.11
C GLY A 578 -0.33 25.95 5.00
N GLY A 579 0.25 25.63 3.84
CA GLY A 579 1.69 25.64 3.58
C GLY A 579 2.40 24.32 3.89
N ALA A 580 1.70 23.26 4.32
CA ALA A 580 2.29 21.96 4.60
C ALA A 580 2.44 21.12 3.32
N HIS A 581 3.55 20.40 3.21
CA HIS A 581 3.91 19.54 2.08
C HIS A 581 3.37 18.14 2.29
N THR A 582 2.07 17.95 2.10
CA THR A 582 1.35 16.76 2.56
C THR A 582 1.33 15.60 1.57
N LYS A 583 1.71 15.81 0.32
CA LYS A 583 1.63 14.76 -0.71
C LYS A 583 2.83 14.77 -1.64
N ILE A 584 3.21 13.58 -2.09
CA ILE A 584 4.09 13.39 -3.24
C ILE A 584 3.25 12.86 -4.40
N VAL A 585 3.47 13.42 -5.59
CA VAL A 585 2.70 13.08 -6.80
C VAL A 585 3.59 12.76 -7.99
N LEU A 586 3.09 11.89 -8.86
CA LEU A 586 3.57 11.70 -10.23
C LEU A 586 2.76 12.61 -11.14
N VAL A 587 3.44 13.41 -11.92
CA VAL A 587 2.85 14.27 -12.95
C VAL A 587 3.22 13.70 -14.31
N SER A 588 2.22 13.31 -15.09
CA SER A 588 2.39 12.78 -16.45
C SER A 588 2.20 13.89 -17.47
N PRO A 589 3.26 14.36 -18.16
CA PRO A 589 3.10 15.38 -19.17
C PRO A 589 2.30 14.92 -20.40
N SER A 590 2.26 13.62 -20.70
CA SER A 590 1.59 13.09 -21.88
C SER A 590 0.07 13.33 -21.88
N ASP A 591 -0.56 13.29 -20.72
CA ASP A 591 -2.01 13.45 -20.54
C ASP A 591 -2.40 14.50 -19.48
N SER A 592 -1.39 15.12 -18.85
CA SER A 592 -1.56 16.13 -17.78
C SER A 592 -2.24 15.59 -16.51
N ILE A 593 -2.14 14.27 -16.26
CA ILE A 593 -2.68 13.63 -15.06
C ILE A 593 -1.68 13.78 -13.90
N VAL A 594 -2.23 14.03 -12.70
CA VAL A 594 -1.50 14.09 -11.43
C VAL A 594 -1.97 12.91 -10.57
N THR A 595 -1.07 11.98 -10.27
CA THR A 595 -1.35 10.77 -9.49
C THR A 595 -0.65 10.84 -8.14
N GLU A 596 -1.38 10.66 -7.05
CA GLU A 596 -0.82 10.68 -5.70
C GLU A 596 0.01 9.41 -5.46
N LEU A 597 1.26 9.58 -5.02
CA LEU A 597 2.20 8.50 -4.70
C LEU A 597 2.25 8.18 -3.21
N ALA A 598 2.35 9.23 -2.39
CA ALA A 598 2.44 9.13 -0.95
C ALA A 598 1.79 10.34 -0.28
N GLN A 599 1.29 10.14 0.93
CA GLN A 599 0.73 11.18 1.78
C GLN A 599 1.37 11.11 3.18
N GLY A 600 1.63 12.26 3.78
CA GLY A 600 2.20 12.40 5.12
C GLY A 600 2.03 13.82 5.62
N GLU A 601 2.69 14.16 6.71
CA GLU A 601 2.58 15.46 7.37
C GLU A 601 3.47 16.52 6.69
N GLU A 602 4.76 16.20 6.45
CA GLU A 602 5.73 17.06 5.76
C GLU A 602 6.69 16.21 4.91
N LEU A 603 6.44 16.12 3.60
CA LEU A 603 7.19 15.33 2.63
C LEU A 603 7.93 16.21 1.63
N TRP A 604 9.26 16.12 1.58
CA TRP A 604 10.10 17.02 0.79
C TRP A 604 11.01 16.30 -0.19
N HIS A 605 11.41 16.99 -1.25
CA HIS A 605 12.45 16.60 -2.21
C HIS A 605 12.28 15.18 -2.76
N PRO A 606 11.17 14.86 -3.41
CA PRO A 606 10.97 13.53 -3.98
C PRO A 606 11.89 13.30 -5.18
N ASN A 607 12.41 12.08 -5.29
CA ASN A 607 13.14 11.57 -6.44
C ASN A 607 12.59 10.20 -6.80
N LEU A 608 12.17 10.01 -8.04
CA LEU A 608 11.65 8.74 -8.55
C LEU A 608 12.64 8.11 -9.51
N TRP A 609 13.21 7.00 -9.09
CA TRP A 609 14.01 6.15 -9.95
C TRP A 609 13.11 5.13 -10.66
N VAL A 610 13.28 5.02 -11.97
CA VAL A 610 12.58 4.04 -12.80
C VAL A 610 13.66 3.26 -13.56
N LYS A 611 13.67 1.94 -13.44
CA LYS A 611 14.66 1.12 -14.15
C LYS A 611 14.45 1.25 -15.66
N LYS A 612 15.48 1.67 -16.38
CA LYS A 612 15.46 1.69 -17.84
C LYS A 612 15.33 0.26 -18.36
N ALA A 613 14.42 0.05 -19.31
CA ALA A 613 14.39 -1.20 -20.06
C ALA A 613 15.67 -1.32 -20.89
N GLU A 614 16.57 -2.18 -20.48
CA GLU A 614 17.74 -2.50 -21.28
C GLU A 614 17.31 -3.44 -22.42
N LYS A 615 17.47 -3.00 -23.67
CA LYS A 615 17.47 -3.91 -24.80
C LYS A 615 18.78 -4.70 -24.75
N ILE A 616 18.76 -5.84 -24.06
CA ILE A 616 19.91 -6.72 -23.96
C ILE A 616 20.02 -7.47 -25.29
N PRO A 617 21.14 -7.31 -26.06
CA PRO A 617 21.36 -8.15 -27.21
C PRO A 617 21.57 -9.60 -26.76
N HIS A 618 20.87 -10.54 -27.37
CA HIS A 618 20.94 -11.98 -27.07
C HIS A 618 22.35 -12.57 -26.96
N GLU A 619 23.32 -11.96 -27.61
CA GLU A 619 24.71 -12.49 -27.72
C GLU A 619 25.62 -12.10 -26.54
N THR A 620 25.24 -11.21 -25.63
CA THR A 620 26.12 -10.66 -24.59
C THR A 620 25.53 -10.71 -23.18
N PHE A 621 24.48 -11.49 -22.98
CA PHE A 621 23.83 -11.54 -21.69
C PHE A 621 24.71 -12.19 -20.63
N THR A 622 25.05 -11.44 -19.58
CA THR A 622 25.65 -11.97 -18.35
C THR A 622 24.58 -11.97 -17.27
N LEU A 623 24.22 -13.15 -16.78
CA LEU A 623 23.24 -13.28 -15.73
C LEU A 623 23.70 -12.54 -14.47
N ASP A 624 22.95 -11.51 -14.07
CA ASP A 624 23.00 -10.93 -12.75
C ASP A 624 21.94 -11.63 -11.89
N PRO A 625 22.31 -12.32 -10.79
CA PRO A 625 21.37 -13.01 -9.93
C PRO A 625 20.28 -12.09 -9.36
N ASP A 626 20.61 -10.83 -9.09
CA ASP A 626 19.65 -9.84 -8.58
C ASP A 626 18.63 -9.41 -9.64
N SER A 627 19.04 -9.43 -10.92
CA SER A 627 18.17 -9.14 -12.07
C SER A 627 17.41 -10.38 -12.55
N ALA A 628 17.96 -11.56 -12.36
CA ALA A 628 17.33 -12.82 -12.74
C ALA A 628 16.09 -13.16 -11.90
N GLY A 629 15.99 -12.52 -10.74
CA GLY A 629 14.82 -12.44 -9.89
C GLY A 629 14.19 -13.78 -9.55
N ILE A 630 13.13 -14.13 -10.24
CA ILE A 630 12.19 -15.22 -9.90
C ILE A 630 12.79 -16.61 -9.72
N TYR A 631 14.03 -16.85 -10.15
CA TYR A 631 14.62 -18.18 -10.11
C TYR A 631 15.41 -18.46 -8.83
N TYR A 632 15.81 -17.40 -8.12
CA TYR A 632 16.51 -17.56 -6.87
C TYR A 632 15.54 -17.47 -5.70
N LEU A 633 15.27 -18.60 -5.07
CA LEU A 633 14.42 -18.68 -3.89
C LEU A 633 15.25 -19.19 -2.71
N PRO A 634 15.55 -18.34 -1.72
CA PRO A 634 16.32 -18.76 -0.55
C PRO A 634 15.54 -19.68 0.40
N GLY A 635 14.25 -19.91 0.14
CA GLY A 635 13.36 -20.68 0.99
C GLY A 635 13.21 -22.16 0.61
N THR A 636 12.77 -22.96 1.58
CA THR A 636 12.45 -24.37 1.45
C THR A 636 10.95 -24.66 1.33
N SER A 637 10.13 -23.61 1.24
CA SER A 637 8.66 -23.77 1.15
C SER A 637 8.27 -24.47 -0.15
N GLU A 638 7.53 -25.54 -0.02
CA GLU A 638 6.96 -26.28 -1.15
C GLU A 638 6.22 -25.38 -2.15
N ILE A 639 5.45 -24.45 -1.64
CA ILE A 639 4.65 -23.52 -2.42
C ILE A 639 5.53 -22.59 -3.25
N ALA A 640 6.58 -22.07 -2.66
CA ALA A 640 7.53 -21.19 -3.33
C ALA A 640 8.30 -21.92 -4.43
N ILE A 641 8.73 -23.15 -4.17
CA ILE A 641 9.42 -24.00 -5.14
C ILE A 641 8.51 -24.28 -6.34
N LYS A 642 7.23 -24.64 -6.10
CA LYS A 642 6.24 -24.83 -7.17
C LYS A 642 6.04 -23.55 -7.99
N TRP A 643 5.90 -22.38 -7.35
CA TRP A 643 5.79 -21.09 -8.04
C TRP A 643 6.98 -20.82 -8.95
N ARG A 644 8.19 -21.10 -8.48
CA ARG A 644 9.39 -20.92 -9.30
C ARG A 644 9.29 -21.71 -10.62
N TYR A 645 8.92 -23.00 -10.56
CA TYR A 645 8.79 -23.81 -11.76
C TYR A 645 7.65 -23.34 -12.67
N LYS A 646 6.55 -22.90 -12.10
CA LYS A 646 5.41 -22.41 -12.88
C LYS A 646 5.71 -21.08 -13.57
N LEU A 647 6.47 -20.21 -12.94
CA LEU A 647 6.92 -18.97 -13.57
C LEU A 647 7.99 -19.25 -14.63
N ASP A 648 8.85 -20.21 -14.43
CA ASP A 648 9.77 -20.69 -15.45
C ASP A 648 9.03 -21.13 -16.72
N LEU A 649 8.02 -21.96 -16.58
CA LEU A 649 7.14 -22.36 -17.68
C LEU A 649 6.43 -21.16 -18.32
N LEU A 650 5.91 -20.25 -17.53
CA LEU A 650 5.23 -19.06 -18.06
C LEU A 650 6.19 -18.23 -18.95
N TRP A 651 7.38 -17.92 -18.47
CA TRP A 651 8.35 -17.12 -19.23
C TRP A 651 8.90 -17.85 -20.46
N HIS A 652 8.95 -19.17 -20.41
CA HIS A 652 9.38 -19.96 -21.56
C HIS A 652 8.31 -20.02 -22.66
N ASP A 653 7.05 -20.10 -22.29
CA ASP A 653 5.96 -20.43 -23.22
C ASP A 653 4.91 -19.31 -23.41
N TYR A 654 5.05 -18.15 -22.75
CA TYR A 654 4.02 -17.11 -22.70
C TYR A 654 3.45 -16.66 -24.05
N ASP A 655 4.26 -16.70 -25.10
CA ASP A 655 3.87 -16.29 -26.46
C ASP A 655 3.13 -17.39 -27.24
N SER A 656 3.16 -18.63 -26.76
CA SER A 656 2.44 -19.77 -27.33
C SER A 656 1.16 -20.11 -26.58
N LEU A 657 1.07 -19.72 -25.29
CA LEU A 657 -0.07 -20.04 -24.43
C LEU A 657 -1.33 -19.31 -24.88
N ASN A 658 -2.47 -20.03 -24.81
CA ASN A 658 -3.80 -19.45 -24.98
C ASN A 658 -4.76 -19.84 -23.85
N THR A 659 -4.34 -20.68 -22.91
CA THR A 659 -5.14 -21.21 -21.80
C THR A 659 -4.31 -21.20 -20.53
N VAL A 660 -4.82 -20.62 -19.45
CA VAL A 660 -4.14 -20.61 -18.15
C VAL A 660 -5.11 -21.09 -17.07
N ILE A 661 -4.62 -21.97 -16.19
CA ILE A 661 -5.38 -22.55 -15.08
C ILE A 661 -4.89 -21.92 -13.76
N PHE A 662 -5.81 -21.37 -12.98
CA PHE A 662 -5.55 -20.84 -11.64
C PHE A 662 -6.34 -21.62 -10.59
N GLY A 663 -5.86 -21.63 -9.37
CA GLY A 663 -6.61 -22.19 -8.24
C GLY A 663 -5.75 -22.83 -7.18
N SER A 664 -6.43 -23.52 -6.28
CA SER A 664 -5.86 -24.25 -5.16
C SER A 664 -5.23 -25.59 -5.58
N SER A 665 -4.84 -26.39 -4.58
CA SER A 665 -4.41 -27.78 -4.78
C SER A 665 -5.40 -28.61 -5.60
N ARG A 666 -6.69 -28.32 -5.52
CA ARG A 666 -7.71 -29.04 -6.32
C ARG A 666 -7.49 -28.86 -7.82
N ALA A 667 -7.26 -27.62 -8.29
CA ALA A 667 -6.93 -27.39 -9.69
C ALA A 667 -5.51 -27.85 -10.05
N LEU A 668 -4.55 -27.72 -9.13
CA LEU A 668 -3.18 -28.20 -9.29
C LEU A 668 -3.13 -29.70 -9.65
N HIS A 669 -3.95 -30.50 -8.94
CA HIS A 669 -3.96 -31.96 -9.03
C HIS A 669 -5.06 -32.53 -9.95
N ALA A 670 -5.95 -31.68 -10.51
CA ALA A 670 -7.08 -32.18 -11.28
C ALA A 670 -7.13 -31.67 -12.73
N VAL A 671 -6.40 -30.62 -13.11
CA VAL A 671 -6.42 -30.14 -14.50
C VAL A 671 -5.08 -30.44 -15.18
N ILE A 672 -5.11 -31.35 -16.16
CA ILE A 672 -3.94 -31.86 -16.86
C ILE A 672 -3.79 -31.15 -18.21
N PRO A 673 -2.85 -30.22 -18.38
CA PRO A 673 -2.67 -29.51 -19.65
C PRO A 673 -2.46 -30.42 -20.86
N ALA A 674 -1.74 -31.54 -20.68
CA ALA A 674 -1.45 -32.51 -21.74
C ALA A 674 -2.68 -33.29 -22.22
N GLU A 675 -3.76 -33.40 -21.43
CA GLU A 675 -5.01 -34.09 -21.76
C GLU A 675 -6.03 -33.14 -22.44
N LEU A 676 -5.74 -31.86 -22.53
CA LEU A 676 -6.52 -30.93 -23.34
C LEU A 676 -6.17 -31.11 -24.83
N SER A 677 -7.14 -30.84 -25.70
CA SER A 677 -6.93 -30.90 -27.14
C SER A 677 -5.77 -30.00 -27.59
N PRO A 678 -5.01 -30.35 -28.63
CA PRO A 678 -3.76 -29.67 -28.99
C PRO A 678 -3.86 -28.17 -29.32
N GLU A 679 -5.07 -27.69 -29.63
CA GLU A 679 -5.35 -26.29 -29.85
C GLU A 679 -5.39 -25.45 -28.55
N PHE A 680 -5.57 -26.08 -27.39
CA PHE A 680 -5.55 -25.44 -26.08
C PHE A 680 -4.13 -25.54 -25.49
N LYS A 681 -3.32 -24.54 -25.77
CA LYS A 681 -1.96 -24.45 -25.24
C LYS A 681 -2.05 -23.96 -23.80
N ALA A 682 -2.03 -24.90 -22.86
CA ALA A 682 -2.39 -24.65 -21.49
C ALA A 682 -1.18 -24.69 -20.52
N LEU A 683 -1.21 -23.83 -19.52
CA LEU A 683 -0.31 -23.84 -18.38
C LEU A 683 -1.13 -23.90 -17.08
N ASN A 684 -0.83 -24.87 -16.23
CA ASN A 684 -1.42 -24.98 -14.90
C ASN A 684 -0.64 -24.13 -13.88
N MET A 685 -1.15 -22.94 -13.59
CA MET A 685 -0.61 -22.01 -12.60
C MET A 685 -1.22 -22.19 -11.19
N ALA A 686 -2.09 -23.18 -10.97
CA ALA A 686 -2.64 -23.47 -9.65
C ALA A 686 -1.54 -23.96 -8.67
N ASN A 687 -1.71 -23.69 -7.38
CA ASN A 687 -0.72 -24.07 -6.37
C ASN A 687 -1.39 -24.48 -5.06
N THR A 688 -0.67 -25.19 -4.21
CA THR A 688 -1.15 -25.61 -2.89
C THR A 688 -1.56 -24.37 -2.08
N ASN A 689 -2.76 -24.41 -1.49
CA ASN A 689 -3.35 -23.29 -0.74
C ASN A 689 -3.37 -21.94 -1.48
N SER A 690 -3.32 -21.96 -2.81
CA SER A 690 -3.46 -20.72 -3.59
C SER A 690 -4.91 -20.27 -3.56
N MET A 691 -5.13 -19.10 -2.97
CA MET A 691 -6.44 -18.47 -2.82
C MET A 691 -6.78 -17.63 -4.05
N LEU A 692 -8.02 -17.22 -4.18
CA LEU A 692 -8.46 -16.41 -5.33
C LEU A 692 -7.64 -15.13 -5.49
N TYR A 693 -7.23 -14.53 -4.38
CA TYR A 693 -6.35 -13.36 -4.42
C TYR A 693 -4.98 -13.66 -5.06
N CYS A 694 -4.42 -14.85 -4.82
CA CYS A 694 -3.19 -15.27 -5.52
C CYS A 694 -3.44 -15.43 -7.02
N ALA A 695 -4.58 -16.01 -7.41
CA ALA A 695 -5.00 -16.12 -8.81
C ALA A 695 -5.12 -14.74 -9.46
N TYR A 696 -5.78 -13.80 -8.79
CA TYR A 696 -5.92 -12.42 -9.25
C TYR A 696 -4.56 -11.75 -9.42
N PHE A 697 -3.69 -11.85 -8.41
CA PHE A 697 -2.35 -11.27 -8.46
C PHE A 697 -1.52 -11.83 -9.64
N MET A 698 -1.52 -13.14 -9.83
CA MET A 698 -0.80 -13.79 -10.93
C MET A 698 -1.41 -13.45 -12.29
N PHE A 699 -2.73 -13.40 -12.36
CA PHE A 699 -3.44 -13.01 -13.57
C PHE A 699 -3.09 -11.59 -13.99
N GLU A 700 -3.23 -10.62 -13.09
CA GLU A 700 -3.06 -9.21 -13.40
C GLU A 700 -1.61 -8.83 -13.69
N ASN A 701 -0.66 -9.37 -12.93
CA ASN A 701 0.73 -8.94 -13.00
C ASN A 701 1.61 -9.76 -13.95
N TYR A 702 1.24 -11.02 -14.23
CA TYR A 702 2.08 -11.92 -15.03
C TYR A 702 1.39 -12.41 -16.30
N VAL A 703 0.16 -12.90 -16.19
CA VAL A 703 -0.50 -13.54 -17.33
C VAL A 703 -1.09 -12.51 -18.30
N LEU A 704 -1.91 -11.61 -17.79
CA LEU A 704 -2.62 -10.63 -18.63
C LEU A 704 -1.69 -9.71 -19.44
N PRO A 705 -0.57 -9.21 -18.88
CA PRO A 705 0.36 -8.35 -19.62
C PRO A 705 1.19 -9.08 -20.68
N HIS A 706 1.42 -10.40 -20.55
CA HIS A 706 2.42 -11.11 -21.33
C HIS A 706 1.86 -12.20 -22.25
N VAL A 707 0.78 -12.89 -21.84
CA VAL A 707 0.17 -13.95 -22.66
C VAL A 707 -0.76 -13.31 -23.68
N THR A 708 -0.17 -12.83 -24.78
CA THR A 708 -0.88 -12.04 -25.80
C THR A 708 -1.96 -12.82 -26.56
N HIS A 709 -1.85 -14.15 -26.58
CA HIS A 709 -2.81 -15.06 -27.23
C HIS A 709 -3.82 -15.67 -26.26
N LEU A 710 -3.93 -15.17 -25.03
CA LEU A 710 -4.83 -15.68 -24.01
C LEU A 710 -6.28 -15.62 -24.51
N LYS A 711 -6.97 -16.76 -24.47
CA LYS A 711 -8.38 -16.95 -24.85
C LYS A 711 -9.22 -17.57 -23.74
N TYR A 712 -8.61 -18.34 -22.90
CA TYR A 712 -9.30 -19.11 -21.87
C TYR A 712 -8.58 -19.00 -20.53
N VAL A 713 -9.31 -18.68 -19.49
CA VAL A 713 -8.88 -18.73 -18.10
C VAL A 713 -9.75 -19.72 -17.36
N ILE A 714 -9.14 -20.71 -16.74
CA ILE A 714 -9.83 -21.72 -15.91
C ILE A 714 -9.50 -21.39 -14.46
N ILE A 715 -10.52 -21.20 -13.61
CA ILE A 715 -10.34 -20.83 -12.21
C ILE A 715 -11.04 -21.83 -11.30
N SER A 716 -10.31 -22.33 -10.30
CA SER A 716 -10.91 -23.08 -9.18
C SER A 716 -11.81 -22.15 -8.37
N LEU A 717 -13.08 -22.47 -8.29
CA LEU A 717 -14.07 -21.74 -7.50
C LEU A 717 -14.50 -22.56 -6.28
N ASP A 718 -13.50 -23.00 -5.54
CA ASP A 718 -13.74 -23.67 -4.27
C ASP A 718 -14.22 -22.62 -3.27
N ILE A 719 -15.53 -22.61 -2.99
CA ILE A 719 -16.16 -21.58 -2.17
C ILE A 719 -15.60 -21.49 -0.76
N ASP A 720 -14.94 -22.53 -0.29
CA ASP A 720 -14.19 -22.55 0.96
C ASP A 720 -12.90 -21.71 0.93
N ILE A 721 -12.31 -21.42 -0.24
CA ILE A 721 -11.13 -20.54 -0.35
C ILE A 721 -11.48 -19.04 -0.40
N TYR A 722 -12.76 -18.70 -0.47
CA TYR A 722 -13.21 -17.31 -0.48
C TYR A 722 -13.14 -16.62 0.90
N PHE A 723 -12.72 -17.32 1.94
CA PHE A 723 -12.59 -16.74 3.29
C PHE A 723 -11.18 -16.25 3.62
N SER A 724 -10.23 -16.36 2.70
CA SER A 724 -8.87 -15.87 2.93
C SER A 724 -8.76 -14.39 2.62
N SER A 725 -8.22 -13.62 3.56
CA SER A 725 -7.94 -12.20 3.31
C SER A 725 -6.85 -12.02 2.28
N ALA A 726 -6.89 -10.90 1.57
CA ALA A 726 -5.86 -10.45 0.66
C ALA A 726 -4.47 -10.33 1.35
N GLN A 727 -4.48 -10.15 2.65
CA GLN A 727 -3.30 -9.98 3.48
C GLN A 727 -2.97 -11.24 4.30
N SER A 728 -3.51 -12.39 3.91
CA SER A 728 -3.12 -13.63 4.57
C SER A 728 -1.60 -13.79 4.54
N SER A 729 -1.04 -14.28 5.66
CA SER A 729 0.40 -14.53 5.79
C SER A 729 0.98 -15.32 4.62
N PHE A 730 0.16 -16.16 4.01
CA PHE A 730 0.49 -16.95 2.84
C PHE A 730 0.79 -16.10 1.60
N LEU A 731 -0.08 -15.15 1.25
CA LEU A 731 0.15 -14.27 0.11
C LEU A 731 1.35 -13.35 0.35
N MET A 732 1.52 -12.87 1.59
CA MET A 732 2.63 -12.03 1.97
C MET A 732 3.97 -12.76 1.90
N VAL A 733 4.02 -14.04 2.32
CA VAL A 733 5.19 -14.90 2.11
C VAL A 733 5.53 -15.02 0.63
N GLN A 734 4.54 -15.20 -0.23
CA GLN A 734 4.76 -15.25 -1.68
C GLN A 734 5.31 -13.94 -2.25
N ARG A 735 4.87 -12.79 -1.75
CA ARG A 735 5.26 -11.47 -2.25
C ARG A 735 6.58 -10.94 -1.66
N ARG A 736 6.85 -11.15 -0.38
CA ARG A 736 7.97 -10.54 0.35
C ARG A 736 9.25 -11.36 0.39
N ASN A 737 9.12 -12.68 0.55
CA ASN A 737 10.27 -13.54 0.84
C ASN A 737 10.92 -14.11 -0.42
N PHE A 738 10.39 -13.79 -1.60
CA PHE A 738 10.88 -14.33 -2.86
C PHE A 738 11.14 -13.18 -3.83
N PRO A 739 12.31 -12.50 -3.71
CA PRO A 739 12.76 -11.58 -4.73
C PRO A 739 12.72 -12.32 -6.05
N GLY A 740 12.01 -11.78 -7.02
CA GLY A 740 11.86 -12.43 -8.29
C GLY A 740 10.48 -12.96 -8.62
N PHE A 741 9.50 -12.79 -7.74
CA PHE A 741 8.11 -12.80 -8.15
C PHE A 741 7.70 -11.49 -8.84
N ALA A 742 8.50 -10.43 -8.72
CA ALA A 742 8.29 -9.21 -9.48
C ALA A 742 8.59 -9.43 -10.96
N TYR A 743 7.74 -8.91 -11.83
CA TYR A 743 7.99 -8.90 -13.26
C TYR A 743 9.23 -8.05 -13.57
N ASP A 744 10.11 -8.59 -14.41
CA ASP A 744 11.24 -7.90 -14.99
C ASP A 744 11.09 -7.95 -16.53
N GLU A 745 11.18 -6.81 -17.19
CA GLU A 745 11.04 -6.68 -18.64
C GLU A 745 12.08 -7.49 -19.44
N ASN A 746 13.14 -7.92 -18.77
CA ASN A 746 14.18 -8.75 -19.36
C ASN A 746 13.86 -10.24 -19.40
N HIS A 747 12.74 -10.69 -18.86
CA HIS A 747 12.36 -12.11 -18.81
C HIS A 747 12.14 -12.75 -20.18
N ASN A 748 11.87 -11.98 -21.22
CA ASN A 748 11.69 -12.49 -22.56
C ASN A 748 12.94 -13.09 -23.19
N PHE A 749 14.15 -12.82 -22.64
CA PHE A 749 15.38 -13.44 -23.16
C PHE A 749 15.50 -14.93 -22.88
N TRP A 750 14.71 -15.46 -21.95
CA TRP A 750 14.71 -16.89 -21.59
C TRP A 750 13.95 -17.78 -22.57
N LYS A 751 13.35 -17.19 -23.56
CA LYS A 751 12.58 -17.91 -24.59
C LYS A 751 13.36 -19.01 -25.29
N ASP A 752 14.64 -18.78 -25.58
CA ASP A 752 15.46 -19.71 -26.36
C ASP A 752 16.20 -20.71 -25.48
N SER A 753 16.60 -20.31 -24.28
CA SER A 753 17.27 -21.19 -23.30
C SER A 753 17.39 -20.49 -21.94
N ILE A 754 17.31 -21.27 -20.87
CA ILE A 754 17.64 -20.79 -19.53
C ILE A 754 19.16 -20.58 -19.47
N PRO A 755 19.67 -19.39 -19.06
CA PRO A 755 21.11 -19.16 -18.88
C PRO A 755 21.73 -20.17 -17.92
N ASP A 756 22.95 -20.64 -18.22
CA ASP A 756 23.61 -21.71 -17.44
C ASP A 756 23.69 -21.42 -15.94
N LYS A 757 23.99 -20.19 -15.56
CA LYS A 757 24.07 -19.80 -14.15
C LYS A 757 22.70 -19.83 -13.47
N LEU A 758 21.64 -19.51 -14.18
CA LEU A 758 20.26 -19.61 -13.70
C LEU A 758 19.84 -21.07 -13.57
N ALA A 759 20.22 -21.91 -14.53
CA ALA A 759 20.03 -23.36 -14.44
C ALA A 759 20.74 -23.95 -13.19
N GLU A 760 21.94 -23.47 -12.86
CA GLU A 760 22.66 -23.84 -11.64
C GLU A 760 21.88 -23.48 -10.38
N TYR A 761 21.36 -22.25 -10.27
CA TYR A 761 20.54 -21.83 -9.15
C TYR A 761 19.27 -22.67 -9.01
N THR A 762 18.59 -22.95 -10.11
CA THR A 762 17.37 -23.76 -10.09
C THR A 762 17.66 -25.20 -9.71
N SER A 763 18.76 -25.78 -10.19
CA SER A 763 19.17 -27.17 -9.91
C SER A 763 19.54 -27.39 -8.45
N ASN A 764 20.15 -26.39 -7.81
CA ASN A 764 20.59 -26.48 -6.42
C ASN A 764 19.52 -26.06 -5.41
N ALA A 765 18.34 -25.63 -5.87
CA ALA A 765 17.27 -25.23 -4.96
C ALA A 765 16.72 -26.42 -4.19
N PRO A 766 16.38 -26.25 -2.90
CA PRO A 766 15.76 -27.30 -2.09
C PRO A 766 14.48 -27.84 -2.75
N GLY A 767 14.33 -29.17 -2.74
CA GLY A 767 13.16 -29.83 -3.33
C GLY A 767 13.16 -29.93 -4.87
N HIS A 768 14.24 -29.53 -5.53
CA HIS A 768 14.34 -29.57 -7.00
C HIS A 768 13.97 -30.94 -7.58
N SER A 769 14.56 -32.02 -7.08
CA SER A 769 14.30 -33.37 -7.57
C SER A 769 12.83 -33.82 -7.44
N LYS A 770 12.12 -33.34 -6.42
CA LYS A 770 10.70 -33.63 -6.17
C LYS A 770 9.79 -32.86 -7.13
N TYR A 771 10.05 -31.58 -7.38
CA TYR A 771 9.14 -30.71 -8.11
C TYR A 771 9.56 -30.44 -9.57
N ALA A 772 10.75 -30.81 -9.98
CA ALA A 772 11.20 -30.70 -11.37
C ALA A 772 10.23 -31.34 -12.40
N PRO A 773 9.50 -32.44 -12.10
CA PRO A 773 8.51 -33.00 -13.01
C PRO A 773 7.40 -32.02 -13.42
N LEU A 774 7.15 -30.94 -12.65
CA LEU A 774 6.18 -29.89 -13.01
C LEU A 774 6.53 -29.24 -14.37
N LEU A 775 7.79 -29.17 -14.73
CA LEU A 775 8.22 -28.63 -16.03
C LEU A 775 7.70 -29.50 -17.19
N ALA A 776 7.82 -30.82 -17.07
CA ALA A 776 7.36 -31.74 -18.12
C ALA A 776 5.83 -31.85 -18.20
N SER A 777 5.12 -31.59 -17.10
CA SER A 777 3.66 -31.66 -16.99
C SER A 777 2.95 -30.34 -17.23
N MET A 778 3.65 -29.29 -17.66
CA MET A 778 3.08 -27.93 -17.77
C MET A 778 2.42 -27.46 -16.48
N GLY A 779 3.05 -27.73 -15.33
CA GLY A 779 2.61 -27.31 -14.02
C GLY A 779 1.59 -28.20 -13.31
N TYR A 780 1.14 -29.30 -13.89
CA TYR A 780 0.27 -30.28 -13.24
C TYR A 780 1.10 -31.17 -12.28
N GLU A 781 0.54 -31.52 -11.12
CA GLU A 781 1.13 -32.44 -10.15
C GLU A 781 0.21 -33.62 -9.91
N PRO A 782 0.55 -34.86 -10.34
CA PRO A 782 -0.31 -35.99 -10.18
C PRO A 782 -0.43 -36.43 -8.72
N LEU A 783 -1.62 -36.97 -8.33
CA LEU A 783 -1.84 -37.69 -7.10
C LEU A 783 -2.22 -39.13 -7.43
N GLU A 784 -1.65 -40.08 -6.69
CA GLU A 784 -2.06 -41.49 -6.80
C GLU A 784 -3.47 -41.69 -6.23
N VAL A 785 -4.18 -42.67 -6.74
CA VAL A 785 -5.52 -42.98 -6.23
C VAL A 785 -5.39 -43.66 -4.86
N ALA A 786 -6.16 -43.18 -3.89
CA ALA A 786 -6.23 -43.72 -2.53
C ALA A 786 -7.66 -43.79 -1.97
N GLY A 787 -8.64 -43.29 -2.73
CA GLY A 787 -10.05 -43.23 -2.36
C GLY A 787 -10.43 -41.97 -1.58
N TRP A 788 -11.76 -41.72 -1.50
CA TRP A 788 -12.28 -40.54 -0.78
C TRP A 788 -12.02 -40.59 0.73
N GLY A 789 -11.96 -41.78 1.31
CA GLY A 789 -11.85 -41.94 2.77
C GLY A 789 -13.04 -41.37 3.52
N GLU A 790 -12.86 -41.12 4.81
CA GLU A 790 -13.89 -40.49 5.64
C GLU A 790 -13.97 -38.96 5.37
N PRO A 791 -15.19 -38.34 5.37
CA PRO A 791 -15.36 -36.93 5.17
C PRO A 791 -14.85 -36.15 6.39
N LYS A 792 -13.63 -35.61 6.30
CA LYS A 792 -13.04 -34.75 7.33
C LYS A 792 -13.60 -33.34 7.19
N ILE A 793 -13.95 -32.70 8.29
CA ILE A 793 -14.40 -31.33 8.33
C ILE A 793 -13.38 -30.55 9.17
N TRP A 794 -12.82 -29.49 8.56
CA TRP A 794 -11.99 -28.58 9.31
C TRP A 794 -12.81 -27.85 10.38
N THR A 795 -12.23 -27.55 11.52
CA THR A 795 -12.94 -27.01 12.70
C THR A 795 -13.60 -25.65 12.48
N ASP A 796 -13.24 -24.94 11.42
CA ASP A 796 -13.79 -23.63 11.07
C ASP A 796 -14.98 -23.68 10.09
N SER A 797 -15.82 -24.70 10.20
CA SER A 797 -17.06 -24.84 9.42
C SER A 797 -18.03 -23.63 9.49
N MET A 798 -17.72 -22.65 10.33
CA MET A 798 -18.52 -21.44 10.57
C MET A 798 -17.93 -20.18 9.92
N TRP A 799 -16.87 -20.26 9.15
CA TRP A 799 -16.17 -19.10 8.59
C TRP A 799 -17.09 -18.13 7.86
N PHE A 800 -17.96 -18.62 6.98
CA PHE A 800 -18.88 -17.75 6.26
C PHE A 800 -19.80 -16.96 7.20
N GLN A 801 -20.26 -17.55 8.28
CA GLN A 801 -21.12 -16.86 9.27
C GLN A 801 -20.34 -15.78 10.04
N ASN A 802 -19.05 -16.06 10.31
CA ASN A 802 -18.21 -15.16 11.08
C ASN A 802 -17.58 -14.06 10.22
N TYR A 803 -17.30 -14.34 8.93
CA TYR A 803 -16.54 -13.45 8.07
C TYR A 803 -17.12 -13.35 6.64
N PRO A 804 -18.40 -13.00 6.47
CA PRO A 804 -18.97 -12.87 5.12
C PRO A 804 -18.27 -11.81 4.27
N SER A 805 -17.67 -10.77 4.88
CA SER A 805 -16.89 -9.76 4.17
C SER A 805 -15.68 -10.34 3.42
N LEU A 806 -15.01 -11.34 3.97
CA LEU A 806 -13.88 -11.99 3.28
C LEU A 806 -14.36 -12.73 2.02
N TYR A 807 -15.51 -13.39 2.08
CA TYR A 807 -16.13 -14.00 0.93
C TYR A 807 -16.39 -12.98 -0.18
N TYR A 808 -17.06 -11.87 0.15
CA TYR A 808 -17.42 -10.86 -0.83
C TYR A 808 -16.22 -10.08 -1.36
N ALA A 809 -15.18 -9.87 -0.57
CA ALA A 809 -13.92 -9.30 -1.05
C ALA A 809 -13.28 -10.19 -2.14
N ASN A 810 -13.24 -11.49 -1.93
CA ASN A 810 -12.76 -12.44 -2.95
C ASN A 810 -13.72 -12.54 -4.14
N PHE A 811 -15.03 -12.47 -3.92
CA PHE A 811 -16.01 -12.45 -4.99
C PHE A 811 -15.84 -11.23 -5.91
N ASP A 812 -15.50 -10.07 -5.36
CA ASP A 812 -15.20 -8.88 -6.15
C ASP A 812 -13.90 -9.03 -6.97
N LEU A 813 -12.90 -9.74 -6.46
CA LEU A 813 -11.70 -10.08 -7.25
C LEU A 813 -12.06 -11.00 -8.44
N LEU A 814 -12.95 -11.97 -8.23
CA LEU A 814 -13.46 -12.81 -9.31
C LEU A 814 -14.15 -11.95 -10.38
N LYS A 815 -15.02 -11.01 -9.95
CA LYS A 815 -15.69 -10.08 -10.89
C LYS A 815 -14.68 -9.25 -11.68
N GLN A 816 -13.60 -8.79 -11.05
CA GLN A 816 -12.56 -8.02 -11.72
C GLN A 816 -11.84 -8.86 -12.79
N ILE A 817 -11.47 -10.10 -12.49
CA ILE A 817 -10.89 -11.02 -13.49
C ILE A 817 -11.86 -11.21 -14.66
N ILE A 818 -13.13 -11.51 -14.37
CA ILE A 818 -14.15 -11.77 -15.39
C ILE A 818 -14.37 -10.54 -16.27
N ALA A 819 -14.51 -9.36 -15.66
CA ALA A 819 -14.75 -8.10 -16.37
C ALA A 819 -13.55 -7.74 -17.27
N GLU A 820 -12.33 -7.94 -16.78
CA GLU A 820 -11.13 -7.66 -17.56
C GLU A 820 -10.96 -8.66 -18.72
N CYS A 821 -11.27 -9.92 -18.51
CA CYS A 821 -11.35 -10.93 -19.56
C CYS A 821 -12.46 -10.60 -20.59
N HIS A 822 -13.61 -10.11 -20.12
CA HIS A 822 -14.71 -9.72 -21.00
C HIS A 822 -14.31 -8.62 -22.00
N LYS A 823 -13.62 -7.58 -21.54
CA LYS A 823 -13.09 -6.50 -22.39
C LYS A 823 -12.17 -7.00 -23.51
N ARG A 824 -11.53 -8.15 -23.32
CA ARG A 824 -10.53 -8.74 -24.24
C ARG A 824 -11.04 -9.97 -25.00
N ASN A 825 -12.33 -10.30 -24.89
CA ASN A 825 -12.93 -11.51 -25.47
C ASN A 825 -12.24 -12.79 -25.00
N ILE A 826 -11.88 -12.87 -23.70
CA ILE A 826 -11.32 -14.04 -23.05
C ILE A 826 -12.44 -14.73 -22.27
N TYR A 827 -12.62 -16.04 -22.45
CA TYR A 827 -13.55 -16.82 -21.66
C TYR A 827 -12.98 -17.18 -20.30
N VAL A 828 -13.82 -17.12 -19.27
CA VAL A 828 -13.48 -17.55 -17.90
C VAL A 828 -14.36 -18.75 -17.53
N ILE A 829 -13.72 -19.88 -17.24
CA ILE A 829 -14.39 -21.10 -16.79
C ILE A 829 -14.14 -21.27 -15.31
N GLY A 830 -15.17 -21.03 -14.49
CA GLY A 830 -15.13 -21.29 -13.06
C GLY A 830 -15.47 -22.76 -12.77
N VAL A 831 -14.61 -23.48 -12.07
CA VAL A 831 -14.81 -24.90 -11.75
C VAL A 831 -14.97 -25.09 -10.26
N VAL A 832 -16.12 -25.62 -9.83
CA VAL A 832 -16.33 -26.14 -8.48
C VAL A 832 -15.96 -27.62 -8.47
N PHE A 833 -14.80 -27.94 -7.91
CA PHE A 833 -14.24 -29.28 -7.94
C PHE A 833 -15.01 -30.25 -7.05
N PRO A 834 -15.13 -31.56 -7.45
CA PRO A 834 -15.76 -32.57 -6.63
C PRO A 834 -14.94 -32.85 -5.36
N GLN A 835 -15.65 -33.10 -4.28
CA GLN A 835 -15.12 -33.54 -2.99
C GLN A 835 -15.90 -34.79 -2.55
N ASN A 836 -15.44 -35.41 -1.45
CA ASN A 836 -16.07 -36.66 -0.96
C ASN A 836 -17.61 -36.56 -0.96
N PRO A 837 -18.32 -37.44 -1.69
CA PRO A 837 -19.79 -37.42 -1.77
C PRO A 837 -20.47 -37.60 -0.41
N ALA A 838 -19.78 -38.16 0.59
CA ALA A 838 -20.33 -38.35 1.93
C ALA A 838 -20.55 -37.02 2.68
N TYR A 839 -19.97 -35.88 2.23
CA TYR A 839 -20.30 -34.55 2.77
C TYR A 839 -21.80 -34.23 2.68
N ARG A 840 -22.53 -34.83 1.71
CA ARG A 840 -24.00 -34.68 1.64
C ARG A 840 -24.73 -35.14 2.90
N ASN A 841 -24.10 -36.01 3.70
CA ASN A 841 -24.65 -36.54 4.95
C ASN A 841 -24.16 -35.77 6.18
N THR A 842 -23.43 -34.67 5.98
CA THR A 842 -22.88 -33.80 7.02
C THR A 842 -23.50 -32.41 6.94
N GLY A 843 -23.26 -31.57 7.94
CA GLY A 843 -23.62 -30.15 7.91
C GLY A 843 -22.69 -29.27 7.06
N ALA A 844 -21.59 -29.83 6.51
CA ALA A 844 -20.59 -29.09 5.74
C ALA A 844 -20.76 -29.32 4.23
N PHE A 845 -20.42 -28.33 3.42
CA PHE A 845 -20.34 -28.45 1.97
C PHE A 845 -19.12 -29.29 1.54
N GLY A 846 -18.02 -29.16 2.24
CA GLY A 846 -16.76 -29.84 1.92
C GLY A 846 -15.77 -29.77 3.08
N PHE A 847 -14.51 -30.07 2.78
CA PHE A 847 -13.42 -30.20 3.76
C PHE A 847 -13.22 -28.95 4.62
N GLN A 848 -13.29 -27.75 4.05
CA GLN A 848 -13.07 -26.49 4.76
C GLN A 848 -14.36 -25.81 5.26
N GLY A 849 -15.48 -26.48 5.10
CA GLY A 849 -16.61 -26.33 6.01
C GLY A 849 -17.51 -25.15 5.88
N ILE A 850 -17.78 -24.60 4.70
CA ILE A 850 -19.04 -23.85 4.53
C ILE A 850 -20.22 -24.72 4.96
N GLN A 851 -21.18 -24.11 5.68
CA GLN A 851 -22.44 -24.77 5.96
C GLN A 851 -23.11 -25.21 4.67
N ARG A 852 -23.45 -26.47 4.60
CA ARG A 852 -24.10 -27.06 3.44
C ARG A 852 -25.39 -26.31 3.03
N SER A 853 -26.15 -25.81 3.98
CA SER A 853 -27.36 -25.03 3.74
C SER A 853 -27.13 -23.67 3.05
N LYS A 854 -25.93 -23.12 3.14
CA LYS A 854 -25.56 -21.82 2.52
C LYS A 854 -24.95 -21.98 1.13
N ALA A 855 -24.33 -23.11 0.87
CA ALA A 855 -23.59 -23.36 -0.38
C ALA A 855 -24.44 -23.17 -1.66
N PRO A 856 -25.72 -23.63 -1.74
CA PRO A 856 -26.51 -23.47 -2.96
C PRO A 856 -26.69 -22.00 -3.36
N ALA A 857 -26.98 -21.12 -2.42
CA ALA A 857 -27.18 -19.69 -2.69
C ALA A 857 -25.89 -19.04 -3.20
N LEU A 858 -24.73 -19.41 -2.61
CA LEU A 858 -23.43 -18.88 -3.04
C LEU A 858 -23.04 -19.38 -4.45
N ILE A 859 -23.31 -20.64 -4.75
CA ILE A 859 -23.07 -21.20 -6.09
C ILE A 859 -23.97 -20.52 -7.12
N GLU A 860 -25.24 -20.27 -6.80
CA GLU A 860 -26.19 -19.56 -7.65
C GLU A 860 -25.76 -18.10 -7.89
N GLU A 861 -25.29 -17.41 -6.85
CA GLU A 861 -24.76 -16.05 -6.96
C GLU A 861 -23.56 -15.98 -7.92
N ILE A 862 -22.62 -16.94 -7.80
CA ILE A 862 -21.48 -17.05 -8.72
C ILE A 862 -21.98 -17.37 -10.14
N ALA A 863 -22.92 -18.29 -10.30
CA ALA A 863 -23.48 -18.64 -11.62
C ALA A 863 -24.16 -17.43 -12.30
N ASN A 864 -24.81 -16.59 -11.52
CA ASN A 864 -25.50 -15.40 -12.02
C ASN A 864 -24.59 -14.35 -12.61
N LEU A 865 -23.26 -14.39 -12.35
CA LEU A 865 -22.31 -13.54 -13.05
C LEU A 865 -22.33 -13.70 -14.57
N HIS A 866 -22.78 -14.85 -15.09
CA HIS A 866 -23.00 -15.07 -16.51
C HIS A 866 -23.99 -14.07 -17.12
N ASN A 867 -24.98 -13.60 -16.38
CA ASN A 867 -26.00 -12.66 -16.86
C ASN A 867 -25.38 -11.32 -17.24
N ASP A 868 -24.39 -10.85 -16.47
CA ASP A 868 -23.68 -9.60 -16.72
C ASP A 868 -22.45 -9.81 -17.62
N TYR A 869 -21.86 -11.00 -17.56
CA TYR A 869 -20.62 -11.35 -18.25
C TYR A 869 -20.78 -12.67 -19.02
N PRO A 870 -21.30 -12.66 -20.26
CA PRO A 870 -21.52 -13.89 -21.04
C PRO A 870 -20.26 -14.71 -21.34
N ASN A 871 -19.07 -14.13 -21.14
CA ASN A 871 -17.80 -14.84 -21.24
C ASN A 871 -17.47 -15.69 -20.00
N PHE A 872 -18.25 -15.59 -18.91
CA PHE A 872 -18.09 -16.40 -17.72
C PHE A 872 -19.00 -17.61 -17.75
N ILE A 873 -18.45 -18.79 -17.45
CA ILE A 873 -19.20 -20.05 -17.41
C ILE A 873 -18.84 -20.77 -16.11
N LEU A 874 -19.85 -21.11 -15.31
CA LEU A 874 -19.67 -21.94 -14.13
C LEU A 874 -19.84 -23.40 -14.46
N MET A 875 -18.85 -24.22 -14.11
CA MET A 875 -18.86 -25.69 -14.21
C MET A 875 -18.88 -26.26 -12.79
N ASP A 876 -20.07 -26.55 -12.28
CA ASP A 876 -20.24 -27.21 -10.97
C ASP A 876 -20.11 -28.74 -11.12
N GLU A 877 -18.91 -29.26 -10.84
CA GLU A 877 -18.63 -30.70 -10.82
C GLU A 877 -18.79 -31.32 -9.43
N ASN A 878 -18.99 -30.48 -8.38
CA ASN A 878 -19.31 -30.97 -7.02
C ASN A 878 -20.78 -31.40 -6.89
N LYS A 879 -21.70 -30.63 -7.49
CA LYS A 879 -23.16 -30.94 -7.50
C LYS A 879 -23.72 -31.24 -6.11
N MET A 880 -23.25 -30.52 -5.10
CA MET A 880 -23.61 -30.75 -3.70
C MET A 880 -23.32 -32.20 -3.22
N GLY A 881 -22.25 -32.82 -3.75
CA GLY A 881 -21.87 -34.22 -3.48
C GLY A 881 -22.65 -35.28 -4.29
N ASN A 882 -23.49 -34.87 -5.26
CA ASN A 882 -24.20 -35.77 -6.17
C ASN A 882 -23.48 -35.95 -7.51
N HIS A 883 -22.14 -35.91 -7.48
CA HIS A 883 -21.32 -36.15 -8.67
C HIS A 883 -21.04 -37.60 -8.93
N ASP A 884 -20.47 -37.90 -10.10
CA ASP A 884 -20.18 -39.26 -10.59
C ASP A 884 -18.68 -39.61 -10.52
N TYR A 885 -17.93 -38.94 -9.66
CA TYR A 885 -16.54 -39.31 -9.35
C TYR A 885 -16.56 -40.34 -8.25
N THR A 886 -16.10 -41.55 -8.59
CA THR A 886 -16.12 -42.72 -7.71
C THR A 886 -14.89 -42.79 -6.80
N ASP A 887 -14.86 -43.68 -5.86
CA ASP A 887 -13.78 -43.82 -4.89
C ASP A 887 -12.43 -44.12 -5.55
N ASP A 888 -12.41 -44.86 -6.63
CA ASP A 888 -11.23 -45.14 -7.46
C ASP A 888 -10.75 -43.96 -8.33
N MET A 889 -11.39 -42.81 -8.23
CA MET A 889 -11.01 -41.56 -8.87
C MET A 889 -10.48 -40.53 -7.88
N ALA A 890 -10.41 -40.87 -6.61
CA ALA A 890 -10.06 -39.93 -5.54
C ALA A 890 -8.71 -40.27 -4.91
N TYR A 891 -8.07 -39.24 -4.37
CA TYR A 891 -6.88 -39.37 -3.53
C TYR A 891 -7.21 -39.21 -2.05
N ASP A 892 -8.02 -38.26 -1.68
CA ASP A 892 -8.51 -38.04 -0.31
C ASP A 892 -9.89 -37.36 -0.31
N CYS A 893 -10.39 -36.98 0.86
CA CYS A 893 -11.73 -36.37 0.98
C CYS A 893 -11.94 -35.06 0.24
N SER A 894 -10.90 -34.43 -0.31
CA SER A 894 -10.98 -33.14 -1.00
C SER A 894 -10.28 -33.09 -2.36
N HIS A 895 -9.55 -34.12 -2.75
CA HIS A 895 -8.75 -34.12 -3.98
C HIS A 895 -9.05 -35.34 -4.85
N LEU A 896 -9.05 -35.10 -6.17
CA LEU A 896 -9.06 -36.18 -7.16
C LEU A 896 -7.68 -36.83 -7.27
N GLY A 897 -7.64 -38.11 -7.49
CA GLY A 897 -6.48 -38.82 -8.00
C GLY A 897 -6.37 -38.69 -9.52
N HIS A 898 -5.34 -39.27 -10.11
CA HIS A 898 -5.02 -39.13 -11.54
C HIS A 898 -6.20 -39.52 -12.46
N GLU A 899 -6.91 -40.60 -12.18
CA GLU A 899 -8.07 -41.06 -12.98
C GLU A 899 -9.22 -40.01 -12.94
N GLY A 900 -9.46 -39.43 -11.77
CA GLY A 900 -10.43 -38.33 -11.63
C GLY A 900 -10.00 -37.09 -12.37
N ALA A 901 -8.70 -36.78 -12.38
CA ALA A 901 -8.13 -35.66 -13.10
C ALA A 901 -8.30 -35.80 -14.62
N ILE A 902 -8.07 -36.98 -15.19
CA ILE A 902 -8.34 -37.30 -16.61
C ILE A 902 -9.81 -37.00 -16.93
N LYS A 903 -10.73 -37.47 -16.08
CA LYS A 903 -12.17 -37.32 -16.31
C LYS A 903 -12.61 -35.85 -16.29
N ILE A 904 -12.18 -35.05 -15.30
CA ILE A 904 -12.58 -33.66 -15.23
C ILE A 904 -11.91 -32.80 -16.32
N THR A 905 -10.67 -33.09 -16.67
CA THR A 905 -9.96 -32.43 -17.77
C THR A 905 -10.68 -32.68 -19.09
N GLY A 906 -11.11 -33.92 -19.35
CA GLY A 906 -11.90 -34.26 -20.55
C GLY A 906 -13.26 -33.56 -20.62
N ARG A 907 -13.89 -33.26 -19.49
CA ARG A 907 -15.10 -32.43 -19.42
C ARG A 907 -14.81 -30.94 -19.67
N ILE A 908 -13.72 -30.44 -19.15
CA ILE A 908 -13.24 -29.07 -19.41
C ILE A 908 -12.93 -28.93 -20.92
N ASP A 909 -12.19 -29.87 -21.50
CA ASP A 909 -11.86 -29.90 -22.93
C ASP A 909 -13.13 -29.85 -23.81
N SER A 910 -14.10 -30.68 -23.44
CA SER A 910 -15.40 -30.74 -24.13
C SER A 910 -16.14 -29.40 -24.06
N LEU A 911 -16.12 -28.72 -22.93
CA LEU A 911 -16.69 -27.37 -22.77
C LEU A 911 -15.94 -26.36 -23.62
N LEU A 912 -14.60 -26.30 -23.54
CA LEU A 912 -13.77 -25.37 -24.31
C LEU A 912 -14.02 -25.47 -25.82
N LYS A 913 -14.26 -26.68 -26.34
CA LYS A 913 -14.60 -26.92 -27.74
C LYS A 913 -15.92 -26.28 -28.18
N THR A 914 -16.85 -26.06 -27.26
CA THR A 914 -18.12 -25.37 -27.55
C THR A 914 -17.99 -23.86 -27.60
N LEU A 915 -16.88 -23.30 -27.13
CA LEU A 915 -16.63 -21.86 -26.99
C LEU A 915 -15.75 -21.29 -28.11
N LYS A 916 -15.53 -22.05 -29.18
CA LYS A 916 -14.71 -21.64 -30.33
C LYS A 916 -15.40 -20.61 -31.23
#